data_e291a727f488964c80da2ca858afb583
#
_entry.id   e291a727f488964c80da2ca858afb583
#
_cell.length_a   1.000
_cell.length_b   1.000
_cell.length_c   1.000
_cell.angle_alpha   90.00
_cell.angle_beta   90.00
_cell.angle_gamma   90.00
#
_symmetry.space_group_name_H-M   'P 1'
#
loop_
_entity.id
_entity.type
_entity.pdbx_description
1 polymer ?
#
loop_
_entity_poly.entity_id
_entity_poly.type
_entity_poly.pdbx_seq_one_letter_code
_entity_poly.pdbx_strand_id
1 'polypeptide(L)'
;MTTDNSTSAQSAGPAAWVKLSDEDWVALHVPRFKQVRPYYAEYKLFLERILGQAAGKYAPLSIVGARPKAIPSFADKILRKRGLYTDPKDPLPPDPLVRMTDLCGARVITQTARQVERICAFIKEAFDVDWANSEDASSRLKPTEFGYRSVHYIVQVNPAKLRALGFPLPVPDVLLGPVCPEDHGFHGLKAEIQVRTLLEHASADIGHDTLYKTGMKVADPIRRQFAALAAVLEGADREFDRLLGSLNDLKSHSGAWHKPDEMRHEITRLRIILKCEPDSPELAVRVGQLALAIGEQREALEVLQPFAASRDQGVQRVRGLALTELYWDEPFGAEFEDGVKQLEAAAHHSQADAETLCALAECHAHRGKDGPAADLFHKALVLDPTEPLSLCRFLEFEVARQRNDAILRLAEPMIQRALDRCRREIEAGVNLPVAWSCLAVFQLLLKQPYPALHSLAQVLTLCGKPSGEAATGRPCATGRVLRRTRETVEHLEPIREKLEGFDCFERLLMLGLAVSVKDTKALAALQEHASWAKDESLMKPDDRVVIVSGACEKKLEPAVAHFRPEFRRALEGLSLNLVSGGTPAGVCGVAGETAAESNGKIRAFGYLPASAPADEQRYFHLGKSKTTDYTPLDALQGWTDIVAAGIDPHRVRHISFAGGAISQVEYAVALALGAWVGVIDSPVIPPDRRFENALWQEHPHLLRLPLDAMTLRTFLLAKVEEPGEADRRKYLAAARQAHEDYARSARPKDPSLQEWDKLPEALKLSNYHQVMFWEITLREYGLGVRPADATARERELLNMEQTVGAAAIQRLAELEHGRWNVERLARGWRYAEDKVVEEKKNPCLVPWPELTNIKGTNYQKYDIEAVENLPKKFLAAGLEIYRL
;
A
#
# COMPACT_ATOMS: atom_id res chain seq x y z
N MET A 1 -70.88 11.99 -51.53
CA MET A 1 -71.17 10.63 -50.97
C MET A 1 -69.86 9.96 -50.77
N THR A 2 -69.22 10.19 -49.63
CA THR A 2 -68.08 9.40 -49.19
C THR A 2 -68.61 8.37 -48.23
N THR A 3 -68.78 7.16 -48.75
CA THR A 3 -69.22 6.01 -48.00
C THR A 3 -68.14 5.66 -46.98
N ASP A 4 -68.58 5.55 -45.76
CA ASP A 4 -67.82 5.21 -44.56
C ASP A 4 -67.27 3.78 -44.59
N ASN A 5 -66.13 3.57 -45.25
CA ASN A 5 -65.46 2.25 -45.37
C ASN A 5 -64.78 1.82 -44.06
N SER A 6 -64.68 2.74 -43.08
CA SER A 6 -64.02 2.45 -41.83
C SER A 6 -64.79 1.51 -40.89
N THR A 7 -66.14 1.56 -40.95
CA THR A 7 -67.04 0.74 -40.16
C THR A 7 -67.08 -0.71 -40.64
N SER A 8 -66.84 -0.96 -41.92
CA SER A 8 -66.88 -2.33 -42.52
C SER A 8 -65.54 -3.10 -42.24
N ALA A 9 -64.47 -2.42 -42.09
CA ALA A 9 -63.15 -3.05 -41.78
C ALA A 9 -63.05 -3.53 -40.35
N GLN A 10 -63.74 -2.83 -39.40
CA GLN A 10 -63.70 -3.20 -37.97
C GLN A 10 -64.49 -4.49 -37.68
N SER A 11 -65.49 -4.84 -38.51
CA SER A 11 -66.24 -6.05 -38.38
C SER A 11 -65.67 -7.29 -39.12
N ALA A 12 -64.63 -7.05 -39.94
CA ALA A 12 -63.93 -8.12 -40.64
C ALA A 12 -62.80 -8.69 -39.81
N GLY A 13 -62.70 -10.01 -39.66
CA GLY A 13 -61.65 -10.66 -38.88
C GLY A 13 -60.26 -10.46 -39.47
N PRO A 14 -59.19 -10.77 -38.71
CA PRO A 14 -57.75 -10.48 -39.04
C PRO A 14 -57.29 -10.88 -40.43
N ALA A 15 -57.85 -11.95 -41.02
CA ALA A 15 -57.52 -12.44 -42.37
C ALA A 15 -57.88 -11.42 -43.46
N ALA A 16 -58.91 -10.59 -43.26
CA ALA A 16 -59.30 -9.54 -44.19
C ALA A 16 -58.38 -8.30 -44.14
N TRP A 17 -57.74 -8.05 -43.03
CA TRP A 17 -56.89 -6.90 -42.84
C TRP A 17 -55.65 -6.86 -43.75
N VAL A 18 -55.15 -8.05 -44.19
CA VAL A 18 -54.02 -8.17 -45.11
C VAL A 18 -54.25 -7.44 -46.44
N LYS A 19 -55.50 -7.31 -46.89
CA LYS A 19 -55.91 -6.72 -48.18
C LYS A 19 -56.26 -5.25 -48.13
N LEU A 20 -56.19 -4.59 -46.98
CA LEU A 20 -56.52 -3.17 -46.82
C LEU A 20 -55.53 -2.26 -47.59
N SER A 21 -55.96 -1.06 -47.95
CA SER A 21 -55.09 -0.01 -48.40
C SER A 21 -54.18 0.45 -47.24
N ASP A 22 -53.08 1.18 -47.49
CA ASP A 22 -52.21 1.72 -46.45
C ASP A 22 -52.96 2.72 -45.55
N GLU A 23 -53.84 3.51 -46.11
CA GLU A 23 -54.70 4.47 -45.38
C GLU A 23 -55.69 3.70 -44.46
N ASP A 24 -56.38 2.71 -44.96
CA ASP A 24 -57.32 1.90 -44.18
C ASP A 24 -56.59 1.08 -43.12
N TRP A 25 -55.39 0.60 -43.41
CA TRP A 25 -54.54 -0.11 -42.45
C TRP A 25 -54.19 0.76 -41.24
N VAL A 26 -53.76 2.00 -41.47
CA VAL A 26 -53.47 2.99 -40.41
C VAL A 26 -54.76 3.40 -39.67
N ALA A 27 -55.84 3.66 -40.43
CA ALA A 27 -57.13 4.04 -39.86
C ALA A 27 -57.73 2.92 -38.94
N LEU A 28 -57.42 1.66 -39.22
CA LEU A 28 -57.83 0.52 -38.42
C LEU A 28 -56.97 0.40 -37.16
N HIS A 29 -55.65 0.40 -37.29
CA HIS A 29 -54.76 -0.02 -36.20
C HIS A 29 -54.36 1.11 -35.25
N VAL A 30 -54.29 2.37 -35.69
CA VAL A 30 -53.90 3.50 -34.81
C VAL A 30 -54.93 3.78 -33.72
N PRO A 31 -56.27 3.79 -33.95
CA PRO A 31 -57.27 3.91 -32.90
C PRO A 31 -57.15 2.78 -31.87
N ARG A 32 -56.99 1.50 -32.34
CA ARG A 32 -56.80 0.36 -31.46
C ARG A 32 -55.57 0.52 -30.58
N PHE A 33 -54.43 0.95 -31.14
CA PHE A 33 -53.23 1.26 -30.35
C PHE A 33 -53.47 2.37 -29.32
N LYS A 34 -54.20 3.43 -29.69
CA LYS A 34 -54.56 4.50 -28.74
C LYS A 34 -55.31 3.95 -27.53
N GLN A 35 -56.19 2.95 -27.71
CA GLN A 35 -56.97 2.35 -26.62
C GLN A 35 -56.08 1.54 -25.67
N VAL A 36 -55.11 0.81 -26.17
CA VAL A 36 -54.22 -0.04 -25.34
C VAL A 36 -52.99 0.70 -24.83
N ARG A 37 -52.64 1.81 -25.41
CA ARG A 37 -51.46 2.61 -25.03
C ARG A 37 -51.39 3.00 -23.54
N PRO A 38 -52.48 3.29 -22.82
CA PRO A 38 -52.45 3.52 -21.37
C PRO A 38 -51.88 2.30 -20.60
N TYR A 39 -52.15 1.08 -20.99
CA TYR A 39 -51.59 -0.11 -20.35
C TYR A 39 -50.08 -0.19 -20.52
N TYR A 40 -49.55 0.22 -21.67
CA TYR A 40 -48.11 0.34 -21.89
C TYR A 40 -47.49 1.53 -21.09
N ALA A 41 -48.30 2.53 -20.74
CA ALA A 41 -47.85 3.56 -19.82
C ALA A 41 -47.73 3.05 -18.37
N GLU A 42 -48.64 2.18 -17.94
CA GLU A 42 -48.50 1.45 -16.66
C GLU A 42 -47.27 0.51 -16.68
N TYR A 43 -47.09 -0.21 -17.79
CA TYR A 43 -45.91 -1.07 -17.93
C TYR A 43 -44.62 -0.29 -17.88
N LYS A 44 -44.53 0.88 -18.49
CA LYS A 44 -43.42 1.82 -18.38
C LYS A 44 -43.09 2.14 -16.92
N LEU A 45 -44.06 2.50 -16.11
CA LEU A 45 -43.85 2.83 -14.69
C LEU A 45 -43.34 1.61 -13.89
N PHE A 46 -43.92 0.44 -14.18
CA PHE A 46 -43.49 -0.79 -13.56
C PHE A 46 -42.04 -1.14 -13.92
N LEU A 47 -41.66 -1.06 -15.23
CA LEU A 47 -40.28 -1.30 -15.67
C LEU A 47 -39.28 -0.31 -15.08
N GLU A 48 -39.60 0.98 -15.02
CA GLU A 48 -38.72 1.97 -14.40
C GLU A 48 -38.45 1.65 -12.93
N ARG A 49 -39.49 1.21 -12.21
CA ARG A 49 -39.35 0.86 -10.79
C ARG A 49 -38.52 -0.42 -10.59
N ILE A 50 -38.85 -1.50 -11.31
CA ILE A 50 -38.13 -2.78 -11.10
C ILE A 50 -36.70 -2.74 -11.62
N LEU A 51 -36.46 -2.14 -12.79
CA LEU A 51 -35.10 -1.98 -13.33
C LEU A 51 -34.29 -0.96 -12.51
N GLY A 52 -34.93 0.07 -11.94
CA GLY A 52 -34.30 0.99 -11.03
C GLY A 52 -33.80 0.33 -9.75
N GLN A 53 -34.62 -0.56 -9.15
CA GLN A 53 -34.20 -1.35 -7.98
C GLN A 53 -33.07 -2.33 -8.35
N ALA A 54 -33.19 -3.02 -9.48
CA ALA A 54 -32.14 -3.92 -9.97
C ALA A 54 -30.85 -3.16 -10.27
N ALA A 55 -30.93 -1.98 -10.89
CA ALA A 55 -29.78 -1.14 -11.17
C ALA A 55 -29.10 -0.69 -9.87
N GLY A 56 -29.85 -0.25 -8.86
CA GLY A 56 -29.29 0.09 -7.55
C GLY A 56 -28.50 -1.06 -6.92
N LYS A 57 -28.96 -2.31 -7.09
CA LYS A 57 -28.33 -3.49 -6.51
C LYS A 57 -27.14 -4.03 -7.35
N TYR A 58 -27.29 -4.10 -8.67
CA TYR A 58 -26.36 -4.83 -9.55
C TYR A 58 -25.49 -3.92 -10.42
N ALA A 59 -25.93 -2.68 -10.66
CA ALA A 59 -25.24 -1.70 -11.51
C ALA A 59 -25.48 -0.28 -10.98
N PRO A 60 -24.95 0.08 -9.79
CA PRO A 60 -25.14 1.40 -9.22
C PRO A 60 -24.69 2.49 -10.20
N LEU A 61 -25.33 3.66 -10.13
CA LEU A 61 -25.15 4.81 -11.03
C LEU A 61 -25.59 4.58 -12.48
N SER A 62 -26.30 3.51 -12.78
CA SER A 62 -26.93 3.31 -14.10
C SER A 62 -28.11 4.23 -14.32
N ILE A 63 -28.32 4.59 -15.58
CA ILE A 63 -29.46 5.39 -16.01
C ILE A 63 -30.55 4.45 -16.51
N VAL A 64 -31.71 4.48 -15.88
CA VAL A 64 -32.88 3.69 -16.24
C VAL A 64 -33.97 4.60 -16.79
N GLY A 65 -34.55 4.25 -17.91
CA GLY A 65 -35.67 4.93 -18.48
C GLY A 65 -36.55 4.01 -19.30
N ALA A 66 -37.84 4.26 -19.32
CA ALA A 66 -38.78 3.51 -20.19
C ALA A 66 -39.77 4.47 -20.85
N ARG A 67 -40.34 4.07 -21.97
CA ARG A 67 -41.35 4.84 -22.69
C ARG A 67 -42.33 3.93 -23.44
N PRO A 68 -43.63 4.27 -23.44
CA PRO A 68 -44.53 3.66 -24.38
C PRO A 68 -44.27 4.22 -25.78
N LYS A 69 -44.45 3.45 -26.81
CA LYS A 69 -44.25 3.90 -28.18
C LYS A 69 -45.12 5.12 -28.51
N ALA A 70 -44.55 6.09 -29.22
CA ALA A 70 -45.30 7.25 -29.70
C ALA A 70 -46.26 6.83 -30.83
N ILE A 71 -47.43 7.45 -30.89
CA ILE A 71 -48.44 7.16 -31.91
C ILE A 71 -47.90 7.36 -33.32
N PRO A 72 -47.18 8.47 -33.67
CA PRO A 72 -46.60 8.61 -34.99
C PRO A 72 -45.55 7.52 -35.31
N SER A 73 -44.74 7.11 -34.33
CA SER A 73 -43.76 6.04 -34.51
C SER A 73 -44.43 4.65 -34.71
N PHE A 74 -45.58 4.44 -34.09
CA PHE A 74 -46.38 3.23 -34.34
C PHE A 74 -46.91 3.25 -35.76
N ALA A 75 -47.56 4.33 -36.20
CA ALA A 75 -48.13 4.49 -37.54
C ALA A 75 -47.08 4.30 -38.63
N ASP A 76 -45.90 4.96 -38.49
CA ASP A 76 -44.81 4.80 -39.44
C ASP A 76 -44.26 3.35 -39.49
N LYS A 77 -44.11 2.68 -38.32
CA LYS A 77 -43.60 1.32 -38.27
C LYS A 77 -44.56 0.29 -38.90
N ILE A 78 -45.87 0.41 -38.69
CA ILE A 78 -46.85 -0.50 -39.27
C ILE A 78 -46.96 -0.39 -40.78
N LEU A 79 -46.64 0.80 -41.34
CA LEU A 79 -46.52 0.98 -42.78
C LEU A 79 -45.22 0.39 -43.33
N ARG A 80 -44.09 0.83 -42.83
CA ARG A 80 -42.78 0.41 -43.33
C ARG A 80 -42.52 -1.08 -43.21
N LYS A 81 -43.04 -1.72 -42.17
CA LYS A 81 -42.84 -3.12 -41.87
C LYS A 81 -44.12 -3.96 -42.06
N ARG A 82 -45.05 -3.48 -42.85
CA ARG A 82 -46.37 -4.12 -43.07
C ARG A 82 -46.24 -5.59 -43.42
N GLY A 83 -45.30 -5.95 -44.34
CA GLY A 83 -45.02 -7.33 -44.74
C GLY A 83 -44.71 -8.27 -43.60
N LEU A 84 -44.02 -7.79 -42.52
CA LEU A 84 -43.75 -8.59 -41.33
C LEU A 84 -45.01 -8.87 -40.52
N TYR A 85 -45.94 -7.92 -40.47
CA TYR A 85 -47.17 -8.05 -39.68
C TYR A 85 -48.27 -8.79 -40.44
N THR A 86 -48.11 -9.01 -41.72
CA THR A 86 -49.04 -9.69 -42.57
C THR A 86 -48.51 -11.03 -43.15
N ASP A 87 -47.33 -11.48 -42.73
CA ASP A 87 -46.69 -12.69 -43.20
C ASP A 87 -47.59 -13.90 -42.85
N PRO A 88 -48.11 -14.67 -43.87
CA PRO A 88 -48.97 -15.81 -43.63
C PRO A 88 -48.24 -17.02 -43.02
N LYS A 89 -46.88 -16.99 -42.97
CA LYS A 89 -46.06 -18.03 -42.35
C LYS A 89 -45.90 -17.85 -40.84
N ASP A 90 -46.22 -16.67 -40.34
CA ASP A 90 -46.15 -16.42 -38.91
C ASP A 90 -47.39 -17.02 -38.22
N PRO A 91 -47.20 -17.84 -37.18
CA PRO A 91 -48.34 -18.48 -36.49
C PRO A 91 -49.24 -17.47 -35.75
N LEU A 92 -48.76 -16.25 -35.50
CA LEU A 92 -49.55 -15.20 -34.87
C LEU A 92 -50.55 -14.56 -35.87
N PRO A 93 -51.71 -14.07 -35.39
CA PRO A 93 -52.64 -13.33 -36.24
C PRO A 93 -51.97 -12.11 -36.89
N PRO A 94 -52.41 -11.70 -38.09
CA PRO A 94 -51.82 -10.57 -38.83
C PRO A 94 -52.25 -9.20 -38.18
N ASP A 95 -51.85 -9.03 -36.91
CA ASP A 95 -52.20 -7.89 -36.09
C ASP A 95 -50.91 -7.24 -35.55
N PRO A 96 -50.66 -5.97 -35.88
CA PRO A 96 -49.49 -5.25 -35.35
C PRO A 96 -49.44 -5.16 -33.83
N LEU A 97 -50.58 -5.14 -33.12
CA LEU A 97 -50.62 -5.09 -31.66
C LEU A 97 -50.12 -6.39 -31.03
N VAL A 98 -50.31 -7.52 -31.71
CA VAL A 98 -49.88 -8.86 -31.28
C VAL A 98 -48.41 -9.12 -31.66
N ARG A 99 -48.05 -8.76 -32.90
CA ARG A 99 -46.71 -9.07 -33.43
C ARG A 99 -45.62 -8.07 -33.06
N MET A 100 -45.98 -6.83 -32.74
CA MET A 100 -45.01 -5.79 -32.42
C MET A 100 -44.52 -5.95 -30.96
N THR A 101 -43.21 -6.14 -30.76
CA THR A 101 -42.60 -6.45 -29.47
C THR A 101 -42.10 -5.22 -28.72
N ASP A 102 -42.05 -4.03 -29.38
CA ASP A 102 -41.51 -2.78 -28.86
C ASP A 102 -42.57 -1.68 -28.62
N LEU A 103 -43.79 -2.09 -28.26
CA LEU A 103 -44.86 -1.14 -27.89
C LEU A 103 -44.58 -0.42 -26.56
N CYS A 104 -43.77 -1.05 -25.68
CA CYS A 104 -43.07 -0.42 -24.59
C CYS A 104 -41.57 -0.69 -24.72
N GLY A 105 -40.73 0.31 -24.60
CA GLY A 105 -39.30 0.14 -24.61
C GLY A 105 -38.71 0.63 -23.29
N ALA A 106 -37.86 -0.16 -22.67
CA ALA A 106 -37.03 0.26 -21.53
C ALA A 106 -35.55 0.24 -21.90
N ARG A 107 -34.76 0.98 -21.18
CA ARG A 107 -33.31 1.12 -21.41
C ARG A 107 -32.60 1.17 -20.08
N VAL A 108 -31.55 0.35 -19.95
CA VAL A 108 -30.60 0.43 -18.82
C VAL A 108 -29.23 0.77 -19.40
N ILE A 109 -28.70 1.92 -19.02
CA ILE A 109 -27.39 2.40 -19.46
C ILE A 109 -26.46 2.29 -18.25
N THR A 110 -25.46 1.42 -18.36
CA THR A 110 -24.51 1.13 -17.29
C THR A 110 -23.16 1.81 -17.54
N GLN A 111 -22.30 1.84 -16.53
CA GLN A 111 -20.96 2.42 -16.67
C GLN A 111 -19.97 1.43 -17.32
N THR A 112 -20.17 0.12 -17.12
CA THR A 112 -19.21 -0.91 -17.53
C THR A 112 -19.90 -2.13 -18.16
N ALA A 113 -19.12 -2.90 -18.94
CA ALA A 113 -19.60 -4.13 -19.55
C ALA A 113 -19.95 -5.19 -18.50
N ARG A 114 -19.21 -5.29 -17.37
CA ARG A 114 -19.57 -6.18 -16.26
C ARG A 114 -20.93 -5.86 -15.65
N GLN A 115 -21.28 -4.57 -15.57
CA GLN A 115 -22.61 -4.16 -15.10
C GLN A 115 -23.70 -4.54 -16.13
N VAL A 116 -23.41 -4.44 -17.43
CA VAL A 116 -24.31 -4.97 -18.50
C VAL A 116 -24.60 -6.46 -18.24
N GLU A 117 -23.57 -7.28 -18.05
CA GLU A 117 -23.72 -8.72 -17.80
C GLU A 117 -24.60 -9.02 -16.59
N ARG A 118 -24.41 -8.30 -15.48
CA ARG A 118 -25.20 -8.46 -14.25
C ARG A 118 -26.68 -8.10 -14.44
N ILE A 119 -26.95 -7.01 -15.13
CA ILE A 119 -28.33 -6.60 -15.45
C ILE A 119 -28.95 -7.60 -16.43
N CYS A 120 -28.21 -8.09 -17.42
CA CYS A 120 -28.68 -9.14 -18.34
C CYS A 120 -29.01 -10.45 -17.60
N ALA A 121 -28.19 -10.85 -16.63
CA ALA A 121 -28.47 -12.00 -15.77
C ALA A 121 -29.79 -11.81 -14.99
N PHE A 122 -29.94 -10.63 -14.33
CA PHE A 122 -31.19 -10.31 -13.64
C PHE A 122 -32.40 -10.36 -14.55
N ILE A 123 -32.36 -9.83 -15.78
CA ILE A 123 -33.48 -9.81 -16.71
C ILE A 123 -33.89 -11.25 -17.07
N LYS A 124 -32.92 -12.12 -17.35
CA LYS A 124 -33.15 -13.53 -17.69
C LYS A 124 -33.84 -14.30 -16.55
N GLU A 125 -33.49 -14.00 -15.32
CA GLU A 125 -34.06 -14.67 -14.14
C GLU A 125 -35.39 -14.06 -13.70
N ALA A 126 -35.59 -12.74 -13.88
CA ALA A 126 -36.72 -11.99 -13.34
C ALA A 126 -37.95 -11.99 -14.26
N PHE A 127 -37.74 -12.15 -15.56
CA PHE A 127 -38.80 -12.07 -16.58
C PHE A 127 -38.95 -13.38 -17.36
N ASP A 128 -40.09 -13.49 -18.07
CA ASP A 128 -40.22 -14.45 -19.14
C ASP A 128 -39.70 -13.84 -20.43
N VAL A 129 -38.60 -14.39 -20.95
CA VAL A 129 -37.88 -13.85 -22.11
C VAL A 129 -38.34 -14.55 -23.39
N ASP A 130 -38.77 -13.77 -24.35
CA ASP A 130 -39.09 -14.23 -25.72
C ASP A 130 -37.75 -14.31 -26.50
N TRP A 131 -37.10 -15.47 -26.40
CA TRP A 131 -35.81 -15.73 -27.03
C TRP A 131 -35.83 -15.67 -28.57
N ALA A 132 -37.00 -15.91 -29.20
CA ALA A 132 -37.08 -15.83 -30.65
C ALA A 132 -36.98 -14.38 -31.17
N ASN A 133 -37.40 -13.42 -30.35
CA ASN A 133 -37.40 -12.01 -30.69
C ASN A 133 -36.36 -11.20 -29.90
N SER A 134 -35.57 -11.82 -29.00
CA SER A 134 -34.49 -11.21 -28.28
C SER A 134 -33.15 -11.32 -29.04
N GLU A 135 -32.30 -10.32 -28.94
CA GLU A 135 -31.07 -10.26 -29.71
C GLU A 135 -29.93 -9.70 -28.86
N ASP A 136 -28.76 -10.34 -28.94
CA ASP A 136 -27.49 -9.74 -28.55
C ASP A 136 -26.80 -9.26 -29.84
N ALA A 137 -26.85 -7.94 -30.06
CA ALA A 137 -26.25 -7.33 -31.24
C ALA A 137 -24.71 -7.51 -31.31
N SER A 138 -24.06 -7.71 -30.18
CA SER A 138 -22.60 -7.97 -30.14
C SER A 138 -22.24 -9.33 -30.74
N SER A 139 -23.09 -10.33 -30.57
CA SER A 139 -22.88 -11.70 -31.09
C SER A 139 -23.08 -11.81 -32.62
N ARG A 140 -23.72 -10.80 -33.23
CA ARG A 140 -23.96 -10.74 -34.66
C ARG A 140 -22.77 -10.17 -35.45
N LEU A 141 -21.94 -9.38 -34.80
CA LEU A 141 -20.77 -8.76 -35.45
C LEU A 141 -19.69 -9.81 -35.70
N LYS A 142 -19.12 -9.81 -36.89
CA LYS A 142 -17.93 -10.63 -37.19
C LYS A 142 -16.72 -10.08 -36.41
N PRO A 143 -15.71 -10.91 -36.15
CA PRO A 143 -14.50 -10.48 -35.44
C PRO A 143 -13.77 -9.27 -36.06
N THR A 144 -14.03 -9.00 -37.34
CA THR A 144 -13.46 -7.88 -38.10
C THR A 144 -14.41 -6.69 -38.25
N GLU A 145 -15.62 -6.76 -37.69
CA GLU A 145 -16.64 -5.72 -37.81
C GLU A 145 -16.81 -4.98 -36.48
N PHE A 146 -16.83 -3.64 -36.57
CA PHE A 146 -17.17 -2.76 -35.46
C PHE A 146 -18.48 -2.06 -35.73
N GLY A 147 -19.36 -1.99 -34.74
CA GLY A 147 -20.68 -1.42 -34.94
C GLY A 147 -21.50 -1.34 -33.67
N TYR A 148 -22.83 -1.22 -33.88
CA TYR A 148 -23.80 -1.15 -32.80
C TYR A 148 -23.76 -2.41 -31.94
N ARG A 149 -23.55 -2.23 -30.65
CA ARG A 149 -23.57 -3.28 -29.64
C ARG A 149 -24.63 -2.91 -28.61
N SER A 150 -25.58 -3.77 -28.39
CA SER A 150 -26.59 -3.65 -27.33
C SER A 150 -27.31 -4.99 -27.19
N VAL A 151 -27.62 -5.34 -25.99
CA VAL A 151 -28.43 -6.52 -25.72
C VAL A 151 -29.91 -6.12 -25.64
N HIS A 152 -30.75 -6.75 -26.42
CA HIS A 152 -32.18 -6.52 -26.48
C HIS A 152 -32.95 -7.74 -25.99
N TYR A 153 -33.72 -7.59 -24.92
CA TYR A 153 -34.62 -8.61 -24.42
C TYR A 153 -36.07 -8.23 -24.66
N ILE A 154 -36.84 -9.12 -25.30
CA ILE A 154 -38.27 -9.02 -25.34
C ILE A 154 -38.81 -9.80 -24.16
N VAL A 155 -39.52 -9.13 -23.25
CA VAL A 155 -39.87 -9.66 -21.93
C VAL A 155 -41.36 -9.52 -21.63
N GLN A 156 -41.90 -10.49 -20.84
CA GLN A 156 -43.18 -10.42 -20.15
C GLN A 156 -42.95 -10.52 -18.64
N VAL A 157 -43.82 -9.90 -17.85
CA VAL A 157 -43.67 -9.90 -16.37
C VAL A 157 -44.04 -11.27 -15.82
N ASN A 158 -43.16 -11.79 -14.93
CA ASN A 158 -43.44 -13.03 -14.18
C ASN A 158 -43.37 -12.71 -12.67
N PRO A 159 -44.57 -12.59 -12.00
CA PRO A 159 -44.61 -12.22 -10.58
C PRO A 159 -43.96 -13.26 -9.65
N ALA A 160 -43.95 -14.53 -10.04
CA ALA A 160 -43.36 -15.60 -9.23
C ALA A 160 -41.84 -15.50 -9.23
N LYS A 161 -41.24 -15.28 -10.41
CA LYS A 161 -39.78 -15.07 -10.54
C LYS A 161 -39.32 -13.84 -9.79
N LEU A 162 -40.01 -12.72 -9.89
CA LEU A 162 -39.70 -11.49 -9.19
C LEU A 162 -39.71 -11.66 -7.66
N ARG A 163 -40.74 -12.36 -7.14
CA ARG A 163 -40.82 -12.67 -5.70
C ARG A 163 -39.66 -13.56 -5.24
N ALA A 164 -39.35 -14.58 -6.03
CA ALA A 164 -38.23 -15.50 -5.73
C ALA A 164 -36.88 -14.78 -5.64
N LEU A 165 -36.66 -13.71 -6.41
CA LEU A 165 -35.44 -12.90 -6.42
C LEU A 165 -35.43 -11.81 -5.35
N GLY A 166 -36.47 -11.73 -4.50
CA GLY A 166 -36.54 -10.72 -3.44
C GLY A 166 -36.98 -9.33 -3.93
N PHE A 167 -37.71 -9.25 -5.04
CA PHE A 167 -38.31 -8.02 -5.55
C PHE A 167 -39.86 -8.10 -5.42
N PRO A 168 -40.43 -7.94 -4.22
CA PRO A 168 -41.85 -8.11 -3.96
C PRO A 168 -42.67 -6.85 -4.38
N LEU A 169 -42.50 -6.39 -5.61
CA LEU A 169 -43.29 -5.28 -6.13
C LEU A 169 -44.70 -5.77 -6.52
N PRO A 170 -45.77 -5.01 -6.21
CA PRO A 170 -47.10 -5.31 -6.72
C PRO A 170 -47.11 -5.17 -8.24
N VAL A 171 -47.47 -6.25 -8.92
CA VAL A 171 -47.61 -6.25 -10.36
C VAL A 171 -49.07 -5.89 -10.66
N PRO A 172 -49.35 -4.80 -11.41
CA PRO A 172 -50.70 -4.49 -11.82
C PRO A 172 -51.33 -5.57 -12.66
N ASP A 173 -52.59 -5.96 -12.37
CA ASP A 173 -53.29 -7.03 -13.08
C ASP A 173 -53.39 -6.81 -14.60
N VAL A 174 -53.46 -5.53 -15.03
CA VAL A 174 -53.45 -5.13 -16.44
C VAL A 174 -52.19 -5.61 -17.19
N LEU A 175 -51.06 -5.82 -16.51
CA LEU A 175 -49.86 -6.33 -17.16
C LEU A 175 -49.85 -7.84 -17.38
N LEU A 176 -50.75 -8.56 -16.74
CA LEU A 176 -50.89 -10.02 -16.77
C LEU A 176 -52.10 -10.48 -17.60
N GLY A 177 -53.04 -9.56 -17.84
CA GLY A 177 -54.25 -9.83 -18.57
C GLY A 177 -54.10 -9.82 -20.10
N PRO A 178 -55.13 -10.13 -20.85
CA PRO A 178 -55.10 -10.02 -22.30
C PRO A 178 -54.96 -8.59 -22.76
N VAL A 179 -54.20 -8.37 -23.83
CA VAL A 179 -53.91 -7.02 -24.39
C VAL A 179 -55.16 -6.35 -24.91
N CYS A 180 -56.08 -7.14 -25.46
CA CYS A 180 -57.43 -6.72 -25.85
C CYS A 180 -58.41 -7.82 -25.44
N PRO A 181 -59.65 -7.45 -24.97
CA PRO A 181 -60.66 -8.39 -24.58
C PRO A 181 -61.10 -9.33 -25.73
N GLU A 182 -60.89 -8.91 -26.97
CA GLU A 182 -61.23 -9.63 -28.20
C GLU A 182 -60.10 -10.51 -28.74
N ASP A 183 -58.90 -10.41 -28.16
CA ASP A 183 -57.71 -11.12 -28.65
C ASP A 183 -57.66 -12.53 -28.07
N HIS A 184 -58.02 -13.49 -28.82
CA HIS A 184 -57.99 -14.90 -28.48
C HIS A 184 -56.59 -15.40 -28.08
N GLY A 185 -56.35 -15.47 -26.79
CA GLY A 185 -55.24 -16.24 -26.23
C GLY A 185 -53.91 -15.50 -26.00
N PHE A 186 -53.83 -14.15 -26.13
CA PHE A 186 -52.63 -13.39 -25.83
C PHE A 186 -52.63 -12.93 -24.37
N HIS A 187 -51.80 -13.53 -23.55
CA HIS A 187 -51.68 -13.15 -22.14
C HIS A 187 -50.43 -12.34 -21.88
N GLY A 188 -50.59 -11.14 -21.29
CA GLY A 188 -49.52 -10.28 -20.83
C GLY A 188 -48.91 -9.35 -21.89
N LEU A 189 -48.53 -8.15 -21.45
CA LEU A 189 -47.85 -7.15 -22.29
C LEU A 189 -46.40 -7.52 -22.52
N LYS A 190 -45.92 -7.32 -23.78
CA LYS A 190 -44.48 -7.43 -24.11
C LYS A 190 -43.80 -6.05 -24.04
N ALA A 191 -42.54 -6.05 -23.60
CA ALA A 191 -41.66 -4.89 -23.67
C ALA A 191 -40.29 -5.27 -24.17
N GLU A 192 -39.61 -4.32 -24.83
CA GLU A 192 -38.19 -4.42 -25.20
C GLU A 192 -37.35 -3.79 -24.14
N ILE A 193 -36.42 -4.51 -23.53
CA ILE A 193 -35.41 -3.96 -22.61
C ILE A 193 -34.06 -3.94 -23.33
N GLN A 194 -33.50 -2.76 -23.50
CA GLN A 194 -32.14 -2.55 -24.06
C GLN A 194 -31.15 -2.36 -22.92
N VAL A 195 -30.06 -3.12 -22.90
CA VAL A 195 -28.97 -2.98 -21.93
C VAL A 195 -27.68 -2.71 -22.67
N ARG A 196 -26.96 -1.65 -22.26
CA ARG A 196 -25.72 -1.20 -22.89
C ARG A 196 -24.90 -0.31 -21.99
N THR A 197 -23.62 -0.13 -22.30
CA THR A 197 -22.76 0.85 -21.62
C THR A 197 -23.09 2.28 -22.04
N LEU A 198 -22.57 3.26 -21.31
CA LEU A 198 -22.68 4.68 -21.65
C LEU A 198 -22.06 5.00 -23.01
N LEU A 199 -20.91 4.41 -23.32
CA LEU A 199 -20.22 4.63 -24.60
C LEU A 199 -20.94 3.94 -25.76
N GLU A 200 -21.46 2.73 -25.55
CA GLU A 200 -22.34 2.05 -26.51
C GLU A 200 -23.63 2.86 -26.73
N HIS A 201 -24.16 3.48 -25.69
CA HIS A 201 -25.34 4.35 -25.81
C HIS A 201 -25.04 5.57 -26.69
N ALA A 202 -23.93 6.27 -26.42
CA ALA A 202 -23.52 7.41 -27.22
C ALA A 202 -23.31 7.06 -28.70
N SER A 203 -22.62 5.93 -28.97
CA SER A 203 -22.41 5.43 -30.32
C SER A 203 -23.73 5.11 -31.02
N ALA A 204 -24.65 4.44 -30.30
CA ALA A 204 -25.93 4.03 -30.83
C ALA A 204 -26.86 5.20 -31.18
N ASP A 205 -26.95 6.20 -30.29
CA ASP A 205 -27.84 7.34 -30.50
C ASP A 205 -27.35 8.22 -31.67
N ILE A 206 -26.02 8.47 -31.77
CA ILE A 206 -25.43 9.20 -32.91
C ILE A 206 -25.63 8.42 -34.21
N GLY A 207 -25.31 7.13 -34.21
CA GLY A 207 -25.42 6.28 -35.40
C GLY A 207 -26.86 6.12 -35.89
N HIS A 208 -27.80 5.86 -34.99
CA HIS A 208 -29.18 5.61 -35.30
C HIS A 208 -29.88 6.85 -35.89
N ASP A 209 -29.71 8.00 -35.27
CA ASP A 209 -30.35 9.24 -35.72
C ASP A 209 -29.73 9.79 -37.02
N THR A 210 -28.44 9.58 -37.23
CA THR A 210 -27.71 10.13 -38.36
C THR A 210 -27.71 9.20 -39.57
N LEU A 211 -27.59 7.88 -39.37
CA LEU A 211 -27.42 6.92 -40.48
C LEU A 211 -28.75 6.25 -40.94
N TYR A 212 -29.70 6.02 -39.99
CA TYR A 212 -30.86 5.18 -40.29
C TYR A 212 -32.19 5.93 -40.46
N LYS A 213 -32.37 7.12 -39.82
CA LYS A 213 -33.63 7.88 -39.91
C LYS A 213 -33.72 8.79 -41.11
N THR A 214 -32.65 9.12 -41.75
CA THR A 214 -32.59 10.11 -42.86
C THR A 214 -33.08 9.55 -44.21
N GLY A 215 -33.27 8.22 -44.33
CA GLY A 215 -33.68 7.61 -45.60
C GLY A 215 -32.69 7.75 -46.77
N MET A 216 -31.54 8.43 -46.51
CA MET A 216 -30.49 8.64 -47.52
C MET A 216 -29.49 7.47 -47.53
N LYS A 217 -29.02 7.07 -48.70
CA LYS A 217 -27.88 6.15 -48.83
C LYS A 217 -26.60 6.86 -48.35
N VAL A 218 -26.14 6.53 -47.16
CA VAL A 218 -24.88 7.06 -46.63
C VAL A 218 -23.69 6.46 -47.36
N ALA A 219 -22.78 7.32 -47.86
CA ALA A 219 -21.60 6.91 -48.59
C ALA A 219 -20.66 6.03 -47.75
N ASP A 220 -19.99 5.06 -48.37
CA ASP A 220 -19.12 4.08 -47.70
C ASP A 220 -17.97 4.73 -46.86
N PRO A 221 -17.34 5.85 -47.28
CA PRO A 221 -16.34 6.54 -46.46
C PRO A 221 -16.89 7.00 -45.10
N ILE A 222 -18.14 7.49 -45.03
CA ILE A 222 -18.79 7.94 -43.80
C ILE A 222 -19.10 6.73 -42.92
N ARG A 223 -19.60 5.64 -43.50
CA ARG A 223 -19.84 4.38 -42.77
C ARG A 223 -18.54 3.87 -42.14
N ARG A 224 -17.44 3.94 -42.86
CA ARG A 224 -16.12 3.55 -42.36
C ARG A 224 -15.64 4.43 -41.19
N GLN A 225 -15.89 5.72 -41.27
CA GLN A 225 -15.59 6.64 -40.14
C GLN A 225 -16.40 6.30 -38.88
N PHE A 226 -17.68 6.00 -39.04
CA PHE A 226 -18.53 5.54 -37.91
C PHE A 226 -18.04 4.22 -37.32
N ALA A 227 -17.65 3.26 -38.17
CA ALA A 227 -17.09 1.99 -37.68
C ALA A 227 -15.77 2.18 -36.94
N ALA A 228 -14.90 3.10 -37.42
CA ALA A 228 -13.67 3.44 -36.76
C ALA A 228 -13.92 4.10 -35.38
N LEU A 229 -14.91 5.00 -35.30
CA LEU A 229 -15.30 5.61 -34.02
C LEU A 229 -15.88 4.55 -33.06
N ALA A 230 -16.71 3.65 -33.54
CA ALA A 230 -17.25 2.53 -32.73
C ALA A 230 -16.13 1.64 -32.18
N ALA A 231 -15.06 1.40 -32.95
CA ALA A 231 -13.90 0.64 -32.48
C ALA A 231 -13.13 1.36 -31.34
N VAL A 232 -12.99 2.67 -31.45
CA VAL A 232 -12.35 3.49 -30.39
C VAL A 232 -13.18 3.46 -29.11
N LEU A 233 -14.50 3.59 -29.21
CA LEU A 233 -15.41 3.55 -28.06
C LEU A 233 -15.44 2.17 -27.40
N GLU A 234 -15.39 1.09 -28.19
CA GLU A 234 -15.28 -0.28 -27.65
C GLU A 234 -13.94 -0.48 -26.92
N GLY A 235 -12.84 0.06 -27.46
CA GLY A 235 -11.54 0.07 -26.79
C GLY A 235 -11.58 0.82 -25.45
N ALA A 236 -12.21 1.98 -25.44
CA ALA A 236 -12.39 2.79 -24.25
C ALA A 236 -13.25 2.08 -23.18
N ASP A 237 -14.33 1.41 -23.56
CA ASP A 237 -15.15 0.59 -22.63
C ASP A 237 -14.32 -0.50 -21.96
N ARG A 238 -13.49 -1.22 -22.70
CA ARG A 238 -12.59 -2.25 -22.16
C ARG A 238 -11.57 -1.67 -21.19
N GLU A 239 -11.00 -0.49 -21.50
CA GLU A 239 -10.06 0.19 -20.61
C GLU A 239 -10.74 0.68 -19.34
N PHE A 240 -11.97 1.23 -19.42
CA PHE A 240 -12.74 1.59 -18.24
C PHE A 240 -13.08 0.37 -17.37
N ASP A 241 -13.49 -0.76 -17.98
CA ASP A 241 -13.70 -2.00 -17.24
C ASP A 241 -12.44 -2.48 -16.52
N ARG A 242 -11.28 -2.41 -17.19
CA ARG A 242 -9.99 -2.78 -16.60
C ARG A 242 -9.61 -1.87 -15.46
N LEU A 243 -9.72 -0.55 -15.64
CA LEU A 243 -9.40 0.45 -14.61
C LEU A 243 -10.33 0.33 -13.39
N LEU A 244 -11.64 0.17 -13.62
CA LEU A 244 -12.59 0.01 -12.53
C LEU A 244 -12.45 -1.36 -11.84
N GLY A 245 -12.08 -2.41 -12.58
CA GLY A 245 -11.66 -3.68 -12.00
C GLY A 245 -10.47 -3.52 -11.09
N SER A 246 -9.40 -2.90 -11.58
CA SER A 246 -8.20 -2.61 -10.79
C SER A 246 -8.50 -1.71 -9.58
N LEU A 247 -9.35 -0.70 -9.73
CA LEU A 247 -9.79 0.17 -8.61
C LEU A 247 -10.65 -0.59 -7.60
N ASN A 248 -11.49 -1.53 -8.02
CA ASN A 248 -12.26 -2.35 -7.10
C ASN A 248 -11.37 -3.39 -6.38
N ASP A 249 -10.41 -3.97 -7.07
CA ASP A 249 -9.38 -4.82 -6.47
C ASP A 249 -8.57 -4.03 -5.44
N LEU A 250 -8.17 -2.80 -5.79
CA LEU A 250 -7.55 -1.88 -4.86
C LEU A 250 -8.46 -1.51 -3.68
N LYS A 251 -9.76 -1.30 -3.88
CA LYS A 251 -10.73 -1.03 -2.81
C LYS A 251 -11.04 -2.24 -1.93
N SER A 252 -11.00 -3.44 -2.45
CA SER A 252 -11.16 -4.67 -1.65
C SER A 252 -9.96 -4.91 -0.73
N HIS A 253 -8.79 -4.41 -1.11
CA HIS A 253 -7.57 -4.37 -0.31
C HIS A 253 -7.42 -3.01 0.42
N SER A 254 -8.49 -2.41 0.84
CA SER A 254 -8.62 -1.00 1.23
C SER A 254 -7.80 -0.55 2.46
N GLY A 255 -7.06 -1.44 3.11
CA GLY A 255 -6.05 -1.08 4.11
C GLY A 255 -4.76 -0.52 3.53
N ALA A 256 -4.60 -0.53 2.21
CA ALA A 256 -3.33 -0.27 1.55
C ALA A 256 -3.09 1.20 1.15
N TRP A 257 -4.11 2.06 1.23
CA TRP A 257 -4.08 3.40 0.62
C TRP A 257 -3.54 4.50 1.53
N HIS A 258 -3.45 4.25 2.84
CA HIS A 258 -3.16 5.28 3.82
C HIS A 258 -2.11 4.82 4.81
N LYS A 259 -1.38 5.78 5.34
CA LYS A 259 -0.60 5.56 6.55
C LYS A 259 -1.54 5.10 7.67
N PRO A 260 -1.09 4.31 8.65
CA PRO A 260 -1.94 3.84 9.74
C PRO A 260 -2.76 4.95 10.42
N ASP A 261 -2.19 6.14 10.57
CA ASP A 261 -2.86 7.30 11.15
C ASP A 261 -3.99 7.85 10.27
N GLU A 262 -3.80 7.86 8.95
CA GLU A 262 -4.83 8.27 7.99
C GLU A 262 -5.97 7.25 7.98
N MET A 263 -5.66 5.95 8.07
CA MET A 263 -6.67 4.91 8.20
C MET A 263 -7.49 5.06 9.49
N ARG A 264 -6.86 5.38 10.61
CA ARG A 264 -7.57 5.66 11.87
C ARG A 264 -8.49 6.87 11.77
N HIS A 265 -8.05 7.94 11.10
CA HIS A 265 -8.90 9.09 10.82
C HIS A 265 -10.10 8.71 9.96
N GLU A 266 -9.89 7.91 8.92
CA GLU A 266 -10.97 7.44 8.04
C GLU A 266 -11.94 6.52 8.78
N ILE A 267 -11.46 5.59 9.59
CA ILE A 267 -12.31 4.76 10.49
C ILE A 267 -13.17 5.65 11.38
N THR A 268 -12.55 6.65 12.03
CA THR A 268 -13.27 7.59 12.90
C THR A 268 -14.35 8.34 12.15
N ARG A 269 -14.04 8.85 10.95
CA ARG A 269 -14.98 9.54 10.07
C ARG A 269 -16.14 8.64 9.66
N LEU A 270 -15.86 7.43 9.19
CA LEU A 270 -16.88 6.47 8.77
C LEU A 270 -17.76 6.00 9.93
N ARG A 271 -17.23 5.84 11.14
CA ARG A 271 -18.02 5.53 12.36
C ARG A 271 -19.00 6.65 12.69
N ILE A 272 -18.63 7.92 12.48
CA ILE A 272 -19.56 9.07 12.66
C ILE A 272 -20.69 8.96 11.63
N ILE A 273 -20.39 8.67 10.36
CA ILE A 273 -21.38 8.50 9.31
C ILE A 273 -22.30 7.30 9.63
N LEU A 274 -21.74 6.19 10.06
CA LEU A 274 -22.49 4.99 10.44
C LEU A 274 -23.48 5.24 11.61
N LYS A 275 -23.19 6.19 12.51
CA LYS A 275 -24.16 6.61 13.54
C LYS A 275 -25.37 7.34 12.93
N CYS A 276 -25.23 7.96 11.76
CA CYS A 276 -26.33 8.59 11.03
C CYS A 276 -27.12 7.58 10.19
N GLU A 277 -26.46 6.52 9.72
CA GLU A 277 -27.03 5.43 8.92
C GLU A 277 -26.70 4.07 9.55
N PRO A 278 -27.29 3.73 10.72
CA PRO A 278 -26.90 2.55 11.49
C PRO A 278 -27.22 1.22 10.80
N ASP A 279 -28.14 1.21 9.85
CA ASP A 279 -28.59 0.03 9.11
C ASP A 279 -27.82 -0.18 7.78
N SER A 280 -26.68 0.48 7.57
CA SER A 280 -25.84 0.34 6.38
C SER A 280 -24.75 -0.73 6.57
N PRO A 281 -24.92 -1.96 6.05
CA PRO A 281 -23.91 -3.00 6.11
C PRO A 281 -22.66 -2.61 5.28
N GLU A 282 -22.82 -1.87 4.18
CA GLU A 282 -21.70 -1.44 3.33
C GLU A 282 -20.72 -0.53 4.08
N LEU A 283 -21.26 0.44 4.85
CA LEU A 283 -20.41 1.30 5.69
C LEU A 283 -19.73 0.51 6.81
N ALA A 284 -20.45 -0.40 7.45
CA ALA A 284 -19.90 -1.26 8.49
C ALA A 284 -18.79 -2.18 7.94
N VAL A 285 -18.99 -2.78 6.77
CA VAL A 285 -17.98 -3.59 6.06
C VAL A 285 -16.75 -2.74 5.75
N ARG A 286 -16.94 -1.50 5.27
CA ARG A 286 -15.83 -0.60 4.98
C ARG A 286 -14.98 -0.30 6.20
N VAL A 287 -15.63 0.03 7.32
CA VAL A 287 -14.92 0.23 8.62
C VAL A 287 -14.20 -1.03 9.04
N GLY A 288 -14.86 -2.19 8.95
CA GLY A 288 -14.26 -3.48 9.30
C GLY A 288 -13.04 -3.83 8.46
N GLN A 289 -13.08 -3.58 7.15
CA GLN A 289 -11.94 -3.77 6.25
C GLN A 289 -10.73 -2.90 6.63
N LEU A 290 -10.98 -1.61 6.91
CA LEU A 290 -9.92 -0.70 7.35
C LEU A 290 -9.35 -1.11 8.72
N ALA A 291 -10.21 -1.53 9.65
CA ALA A 291 -9.79 -2.03 10.96
C ALA A 291 -8.92 -3.30 10.83
N LEU A 292 -9.28 -4.25 9.96
CA LEU A 292 -8.44 -5.43 9.68
C LEU A 292 -7.08 -5.02 9.11
N ALA A 293 -7.05 -4.05 8.22
CA ALA A 293 -5.81 -3.59 7.60
C ALA A 293 -4.81 -2.99 8.61
N ILE A 294 -5.30 -2.34 9.66
CA ILE A 294 -4.46 -1.83 10.76
C ILE A 294 -4.32 -2.81 11.93
N GLY A 295 -4.89 -4.03 11.82
CA GLY A 295 -4.78 -5.09 12.83
C GLY A 295 -5.74 -4.96 14.01
N GLU A 296 -6.81 -4.21 13.87
CA GLU A 296 -7.84 -4.03 14.89
C GLU A 296 -9.03 -4.97 14.65
N GLN A 297 -8.78 -6.30 14.74
CA GLN A 297 -9.80 -7.34 14.47
C GLN A 297 -11.01 -7.22 15.39
N ARG A 298 -10.79 -6.83 16.65
CA ARG A 298 -11.88 -6.63 17.62
C ARG A 298 -12.78 -5.47 17.24
N GLU A 299 -12.20 -4.37 16.72
CA GLU A 299 -12.96 -3.24 16.20
C GLU A 299 -13.80 -3.64 14.98
N ALA A 300 -13.21 -4.43 14.08
CA ALA A 300 -13.94 -4.97 12.93
C ALA A 300 -15.14 -5.81 13.38
N LEU A 301 -14.99 -6.68 14.37
CA LEU A 301 -16.07 -7.49 14.92
C LEU A 301 -17.14 -6.64 15.64
N GLU A 302 -16.73 -5.63 16.42
CA GLU A 302 -17.64 -4.72 17.12
C GLU A 302 -18.56 -3.98 16.15
N VAL A 303 -17.98 -3.39 15.11
CA VAL A 303 -18.74 -2.61 14.11
C VAL A 303 -19.68 -3.49 13.30
N LEU A 304 -19.31 -4.74 13.02
CA LEU A 304 -20.14 -5.70 12.28
C LEU A 304 -21.08 -6.52 13.18
N GLN A 305 -21.08 -6.34 14.50
CA GLN A 305 -21.95 -7.08 15.41
C GLN A 305 -23.45 -6.91 15.13
N PRO A 306 -23.97 -5.70 14.79
CA PRO A 306 -25.37 -5.53 14.42
C PRO A 306 -25.78 -6.34 13.19
N PHE A 307 -24.82 -6.65 12.32
CA PHE A 307 -25.01 -7.38 11.08
C PHE A 307 -24.60 -8.85 11.14
N ALA A 308 -24.36 -9.40 12.34
CA ALA A 308 -23.83 -10.76 12.54
C ALA A 308 -24.67 -11.86 11.87
N ALA A 309 -25.97 -11.67 11.77
CA ALA A 309 -26.91 -12.61 11.11
C ALA A 309 -27.12 -12.30 9.61
N SER A 310 -26.43 -11.31 9.05
CA SER A 310 -26.56 -10.91 7.66
C SER A 310 -26.01 -11.99 6.72
N ARG A 311 -26.68 -12.17 5.59
CA ARG A 311 -26.20 -12.99 4.47
C ARG A 311 -25.39 -12.17 3.45
N ASP A 312 -25.08 -10.92 3.76
CA ASP A 312 -24.23 -10.10 2.90
C ASP A 312 -22.82 -10.68 2.86
N GLN A 313 -22.28 -10.84 1.66
CA GLN A 313 -20.99 -11.47 1.43
C GLN A 313 -19.85 -10.68 2.11
N GLY A 314 -19.88 -9.35 2.04
CA GLY A 314 -18.86 -8.48 2.64
C GLY A 314 -18.85 -8.63 4.16
N VAL A 315 -20.01 -8.68 4.80
CA VAL A 315 -20.13 -8.91 6.24
C VAL A 315 -19.55 -10.27 6.63
N GLN A 316 -19.99 -11.34 5.93
CA GLN A 316 -19.49 -12.70 6.19
C GLN A 316 -17.98 -12.80 6.01
N ARG A 317 -17.45 -12.22 4.92
CA ARG A 317 -16.02 -12.21 4.63
C ARG A 317 -15.22 -11.50 5.74
N VAL A 318 -15.58 -10.26 6.06
CA VAL A 318 -14.81 -9.45 7.04
C VAL A 318 -14.92 -10.05 8.45
N ARG A 319 -16.09 -10.52 8.86
CA ARG A 319 -16.25 -11.22 10.14
C ARG A 319 -15.46 -12.53 10.17
N GLY A 320 -15.52 -13.30 9.08
CA GLY A 320 -14.78 -14.55 8.96
C GLY A 320 -13.28 -14.33 9.08
N LEU A 321 -12.72 -13.36 8.36
CA LEU A 321 -11.30 -12.98 8.46
C LEU A 321 -10.94 -12.51 9.87
N ALA A 322 -11.77 -11.65 10.48
CA ALA A 322 -11.50 -11.13 11.83
C ALA A 322 -11.46 -12.24 12.90
N LEU A 323 -12.40 -13.18 12.85
CA LEU A 323 -12.49 -14.29 13.81
C LEU A 323 -11.33 -15.27 13.62
N THR A 324 -11.07 -15.71 12.39
CA THR A 324 -10.00 -16.69 12.12
C THR A 324 -8.63 -16.12 12.46
N GLU A 325 -8.41 -14.82 12.26
CA GLU A 325 -7.16 -14.16 12.65
C GLU A 325 -7.02 -13.98 14.15
N LEU A 326 -8.08 -13.57 14.84
CA LEU A 326 -8.03 -13.31 16.28
C LEU A 326 -7.83 -14.59 17.09
N TYR A 327 -8.39 -15.71 16.62
CA TYR A 327 -8.34 -17.01 17.28
C TYR A 327 -7.49 -18.03 16.50
N TRP A 328 -6.48 -17.54 15.74
CA TRP A 328 -5.60 -18.40 14.94
C TRP A 328 -4.89 -19.47 15.77
N ASP A 329 -4.48 -19.15 16.99
CA ASP A 329 -3.78 -20.08 17.89
C ASP A 329 -4.71 -21.17 18.48
N GLU A 330 -6.03 -21.06 18.25
CA GLU A 330 -7.05 -22.01 18.71
C GLU A 330 -7.89 -22.58 17.55
N PRO A 331 -7.27 -23.32 16.61
CA PRO A 331 -7.90 -23.70 15.33
C PRO A 331 -9.14 -24.61 15.47
N PHE A 332 -9.36 -25.17 16.65
CA PHE A 332 -10.53 -26.00 16.98
C PHE A 332 -11.48 -25.32 17.97
N GLY A 333 -11.23 -24.07 18.34
CA GLY A 333 -12.09 -23.25 19.21
C GLY A 333 -13.39 -22.84 18.50
N ALA A 334 -14.42 -22.51 19.29
CA ALA A 334 -15.74 -22.16 18.77
C ALA A 334 -15.74 -20.89 17.92
N GLU A 335 -14.96 -19.90 18.31
CA GLU A 335 -14.82 -18.61 17.62
C GLU A 335 -14.11 -18.78 16.27
N PHE A 336 -13.04 -19.57 16.21
CA PHE A 336 -12.37 -19.91 14.96
C PHE A 336 -13.31 -20.70 14.03
N GLU A 337 -14.08 -21.65 14.59
CA GLU A 337 -15.08 -22.42 13.83
C GLU A 337 -16.16 -21.51 13.24
N ASP A 338 -16.67 -20.52 14.01
CA ASP A 338 -17.62 -19.52 13.47
C ASP A 338 -16.97 -18.73 12.34
N GLY A 339 -15.73 -18.31 12.50
CA GLY A 339 -14.96 -17.63 11.45
C GLY A 339 -14.87 -18.43 10.15
N VAL A 340 -14.56 -19.73 10.27
CA VAL A 340 -14.50 -20.64 9.10
C VAL A 340 -15.87 -20.76 8.42
N LYS A 341 -16.97 -20.91 9.19
CA LYS A 341 -18.33 -20.95 8.64
C LYS A 341 -18.71 -19.67 7.89
N GLN A 342 -18.30 -18.51 8.42
CA GLN A 342 -18.51 -17.22 7.77
C GLN A 342 -17.72 -17.14 6.44
N LEU A 343 -16.47 -17.60 6.41
CA LEU A 343 -15.67 -17.68 5.18
C LEU A 343 -16.24 -18.67 4.18
N GLU A 344 -16.73 -19.85 4.62
CA GLU A 344 -17.41 -20.82 3.76
C GLU A 344 -18.66 -20.20 3.13
N ALA A 345 -19.48 -19.51 3.91
CA ALA A 345 -20.66 -18.81 3.39
C ALA A 345 -20.28 -17.71 2.38
N ALA A 346 -19.23 -16.92 2.64
CA ALA A 346 -18.72 -15.94 1.69
C ALA A 346 -18.15 -16.58 0.42
N ALA A 347 -17.47 -17.73 0.53
CA ALA A 347 -16.89 -18.47 -0.60
C ALA A 347 -17.95 -19.15 -1.49
N HIS A 348 -19.13 -19.47 -0.96
CA HIS A 348 -20.25 -20.02 -1.74
C HIS A 348 -20.99 -18.96 -2.57
N HIS A 349 -20.73 -17.69 -2.36
CA HIS A 349 -21.32 -16.63 -3.17
C HIS A 349 -20.77 -16.64 -4.60
N SER A 350 -21.61 -16.31 -5.59
CA SER A 350 -21.21 -16.24 -7.01
C SER A 350 -20.10 -15.21 -7.31
N GLN A 351 -19.77 -14.38 -6.34
CA GLN A 351 -18.76 -13.32 -6.42
C GLN A 351 -17.57 -13.55 -5.45
N ALA A 352 -17.33 -14.79 -5.03
CA ALA A 352 -16.16 -15.10 -4.20
C ALA A 352 -14.87 -14.67 -4.90
N ASP A 353 -14.01 -13.95 -4.16
CA ASP A 353 -12.70 -13.54 -4.63
C ASP A 353 -11.60 -14.55 -4.26
N ALA A 354 -10.45 -14.43 -4.93
CA ALA A 354 -9.32 -15.32 -4.70
C ALA A 354 -8.80 -15.22 -3.24
N GLU A 355 -8.85 -14.04 -2.63
CA GLU A 355 -8.41 -13.82 -1.25
C GLU A 355 -9.31 -14.57 -0.24
N THR A 356 -10.63 -14.55 -0.42
CA THR A 356 -11.57 -15.29 0.44
C THR A 356 -11.33 -16.79 0.35
N LEU A 357 -11.13 -17.32 -0.86
CA LEU A 357 -10.82 -18.74 -1.06
C LEU A 357 -9.46 -19.11 -0.47
N CYS A 358 -8.47 -18.24 -0.61
CA CYS A 358 -7.14 -18.43 -0.04
C CYS A 358 -7.20 -18.46 1.50
N ALA A 359 -7.88 -17.52 2.14
CA ALA A 359 -8.03 -17.48 3.59
C ALA A 359 -8.74 -18.73 4.13
N LEU A 360 -9.78 -19.21 3.43
CA LEU A 360 -10.46 -20.45 3.79
C LEU A 360 -9.54 -21.68 3.60
N ALA A 361 -8.74 -21.70 2.53
CA ALA A 361 -7.74 -22.76 2.30
C ALA A 361 -6.71 -22.81 3.43
N GLU A 362 -6.20 -21.66 3.84
CA GLU A 362 -5.28 -21.56 4.99
C GLU A 362 -5.91 -22.09 6.29
N CYS A 363 -7.18 -21.78 6.55
CA CYS A 363 -7.89 -22.31 7.72
C CYS A 363 -7.99 -23.84 7.68
N HIS A 364 -8.25 -24.42 6.50
CA HIS A 364 -8.28 -25.88 6.35
C HIS A 364 -6.87 -26.51 6.50
N ALA A 365 -5.84 -25.92 5.90
CA ALA A 365 -4.46 -26.36 6.06
C ALA A 365 -4.02 -26.33 7.53
N HIS A 366 -4.34 -25.23 8.24
CA HIS A 366 -4.05 -25.08 9.66
C HIS A 366 -4.71 -26.15 10.54
N ARG A 367 -5.83 -26.72 10.07
CA ARG A 367 -6.53 -27.86 10.72
C ARG A 367 -6.05 -29.22 10.21
N GLY A 368 -5.02 -29.29 9.38
CA GLY A 368 -4.52 -30.54 8.79
C GLY A 368 -5.47 -31.16 7.75
N LYS A 369 -6.38 -30.36 7.15
CA LYS A 369 -7.29 -30.79 6.09
C LYS A 369 -6.69 -30.45 4.71
N ASP A 370 -5.61 -31.13 4.33
CA ASP A 370 -4.82 -30.82 3.14
C ASP A 370 -5.59 -30.95 1.81
N GLY A 371 -6.52 -31.93 1.69
CA GLY A 371 -7.32 -32.12 0.48
C GLY A 371 -8.21 -30.90 0.19
N PRO A 372 -9.14 -30.53 1.10
CA PRO A 372 -9.95 -29.33 0.97
C PRO A 372 -9.14 -28.03 0.78
N ALA A 373 -7.99 -27.92 1.44
CA ALA A 373 -7.10 -26.77 1.30
C ALA A 373 -6.55 -26.66 -0.14
N ALA A 374 -6.03 -27.75 -0.68
CA ALA A 374 -5.52 -27.82 -2.05
C ALA A 374 -6.58 -27.42 -3.08
N ASP A 375 -7.81 -27.94 -2.95
CA ASP A 375 -8.92 -27.63 -3.86
C ASP A 375 -9.29 -26.13 -3.84
N LEU A 376 -9.26 -25.51 -2.67
CA LEU A 376 -9.55 -24.08 -2.52
C LEU A 376 -8.44 -23.20 -3.06
N PHE A 377 -7.16 -23.55 -2.81
CA PHE A 377 -6.02 -22.87 -3.42
C PHE A 377 -6.06 -22.94 -4.94
N HIS A 378 -6.37 -24.11 -5.51
CA HIS A 378 -6.56 -24.23 -6.96
C HIS A 378 -7.67 -23.34 -7.49
N LYS A 379 -8.82 -23.29 -6.82
CA LYS A 379 -9.92 -22.39 -7.21
C LYS A 379 -9.51 -20.92 -7.13
N ALA A 380 -8.79 -20.52 -6.10
CA ALA A 380 -8.26 -19.16 -5.96
C ALA A 380 -7.35 -18.79 -7.15
N LEU A 381 -6.43 -19.68 -7.52
CA LEU A 381 -5.53 -19.47 -8.66
C LEU A 381 -6.25 -19.48 -10.03
N VAL A 382 -7.34 -20.20 -10.18
CA VAL A 382 -8.15 -20.15 -11.41
C VAL A 382 -8.82 -18.78 -11.54
N LEU A 383 -9.25 -18.18 -10.43
CA LEU A 383 -9.85 -16.85 -10.43
C LEU A 383 -8.84 -15.75 -10.73
N ASP A 384 -7.67 -15.78 -10.08
CA ASP A 384 -6.57 -14.84 -10.33
C ASP A 384 -5.21 -15.53 -10.17
N PRO A 385 -4.62 -16.01 -11.29
CA PRO A 385 -3.33 -16.71 -11.25
C PRO A 385 -2.13 -15.86 -10.83
N THR A 386 -2.29 -14.57 -10.74
CA THR A 386 -1.22 -13.60 -10.46
C THR A 386 -1.46 -12.81 -9.19
N GLU A 387 -2.49 -13.14 -8.42
CA GLU A 387 -2.73 -12.54 -7.11
C GLU A 387 -1.59 -12.96 -6.16
N PRO A 388 -0.76 -11.99 -5.67
CA PRO A 388 0.50 -12.32 -5.03
C PRO A 388 0.35 -13.16 -3.76
N LEU A 389 -0.61 -12.82 -2.91
CA LEU A 389 -0.78 -13.50 -1.62
C LEU A 389 -1.25 -14.96 -1.84
N SER A 390 -2.28 -15.17 -2.66
CA SER A 390 -2.80 -16.50 -2.94
C SER A 390 -1.78 -17.40 -3.62
N LEU A 391 -0.99 -16.84 -4.55
CA LEU A 391 0.08 -17.60 -5.19
C LEU A 391 1.19 -17.96 -4.21
N CYS A 392 1.61 -17.02 -3.36
CA CYS A 392 2.62 -17.26 -2.33
C CYS A 392 2.18 -18.40 -1.40
N ARG A 393 0.94 -18.33 -0.89
CA ARG A 393 0.37 -19.32 0.03
C ARG A 393 0.19 -20.68 -0.61
N PHE A 394 -0.24 -20.73 -1.85
CA PHE A 394 -0.31 -21.99 -2.60
C PHE A 394 1.07 -22.65 -2.76
N LEU A 395 2.08 -21.88 -3.15
CA LEU A 395 3.42 -22.42 -3.40
C LEU A 395 4.05 -22.97 -2.12
N GLU A 396 3.97 -22.23 -1.01
CA GLU A 396 4.49 -22.71 0.29
C GLU A 396 3.75 -23.97 0.78
N PHE A 397 2.43 -24.00 0.64
CA PHE A 397 1.62 -25.16 0.99
C PHE A 397 2.02 -26.41 0.18
N GLU A 398 2.18 -26.26 -1.14
CA GLU A 398 2.60 -27.38 -1.99
C GLU A 398 4.03 -27.82 -1.72
N VAL A 399 4.96 -26.91 -1.45
CA VAL A 399 6.33 -27.24 -1.05
C VAL A 399 6.35 -28.01 0.26
N ALA A 400 5.62 -27.55 1.27
CA ALA A 400 5.52 -28.22 2.56
C ALA A 400 4.92 -29.64 2.43
N ARG A 401 3.84 -29.76 1.64
CA ARG A 401 3.13 -31.02 1.40
C ARG A 401 3.95 -32.03 0.60
N GLN A 402 4.59 -31.60 -0.50
CA GLN A 402 5.35 -32.46 -1.39
C GLN A 402 6.82 -32.64 -0.97
N ARG A 403 7.33 -31.78 -0.08
CA ARG A 403 8.72 -31.73 0.39
C ARG A 403 9.76 -31.63 -0.73
N ASN A 404 9.42 -30.94 -1.83
CA ASN A 404 10.29 -30.72 -2.99
C ASN A 404 9.97 -29.41 -3.71
N ASP A 405 10.84 -29.03 -4.66
CA ASP A 405 10.77 -27.78 -5.42
C ASP A 405 10.11 -27.90 -6.82
N ALA A 406 9.48 -29.02 -7.14
CA ALA A 406 8.99 -29.28 -8.50
C ALA A 406 7.93 -28.23 -8.92
N ILE A 407 7.03 -27.86 -8.00
CA ILE A 407 5.99 -26.85 -8.25
C ILE A 407 6.59 -25.48 -8.60
N LEU A 408 7.72 -25.08 -8.01
CA LEU A 408 8.34 -23.79 -8.24
C LEU A 408 8.79 -23.60 -9.69
N ARG A 409 9.34 -24.68 -10.30
CA ARG A 409 9.76 -24.65 -11.71
C ARG A 409 8.57 -24.50 -12.66
N LEU A 410 7.45 -25.14 -12.34
CA LEU A 410 6.22 -25.02 -13.13
C LEU A 410 5.56 -23.65 -12.97
N ALA A 411 5.65 -23.06 -11.79
CA ALA A 411 5.02 -21.79 -11.44
C ALA A 411 5.90 -20.57 -11.77
N GLU A 412 7.15 -20.73 -12.22
CA GLU A 412 8.08 -19.62 -12.45
C GLU A 412 7.48 -18.47 -13.30
N PRO A 413 6.76 -18.71 -14.43
CA PRO A 413 6.13 -17.64 -15.18
C PRO A 413 5.04 -16.89 -14.40
N MET A 414 4.34 -17.57 -13.48
CA MET A 414 3.33 -16.97 -12.61
C MET A 414 4.01 -16.14 -11.53
N ILE A 415 5.09 -16.66 -10.92
CA ILE A 415 5.91 -15.96 -9.92
C ILE A 415 6.45 -14.65 -10.51
N GLN A 416 6.96 -14.65 -11.74
CA GLN A 416 7.45 -13.42 -12.39
C GLN A 416 6.35 -12.37 -12.56
N ARG A 417 5.16 -12.78 -13.01
CA ARG A 417 4.01 -11.86 -13.16
C ARG A 417 3.52 -11.31 -11.80
N ALA A 418 3.46 -12.18 -10.79
CA ALA A 418 3.08 -11.77 -9.43
C ALA A 418 4.12 -10.82 -8.83
N LEU A 419 5.40 -11.05 -9.08
CA LEU A 419 6.49 -10.16 -8.68
C LEU A 419 6.36 -8.77 -9.32
N ASP A 420 6.03 -8.69 -10.62
CA ASP A 420 5.78 -7.42 -11.29
C ASP A 420 4.50 -6.72 -10.76
N ARG A 421 3.50 -7.50 -10.33
CA ARG A 421 2.31 -6.95 -9.65
C ARG A 421 2.68 -6.38 -8.29
N CYS A 422 3.45 -7.10 -7.46
CA CYS A 422 3.96 -6.57 -6.19
C CYS A 422 4.70 -5.23 -6.37
N ARG A 423 5.58 -5.13 -7.38
CA ARG A 423 6.29 -3.89 -7.68
C ARG A 423 5.35 -2.73 -7.99
N ARG A 424 4.34 -2.95 -8.83
CA ARG A 424 3.33 -1.92 -9.13
C ARG A 424 2.52 -1.52 -7.92
N GLU A 425 2.14 -2.47 -7.06
CA GLU A 425 1.44 -2.19 -5.81
C GLU A 425 2.32 -1.35 -4.87
N ILE A 426 3.60 -1.68 -4.74
CA ILE A 426 4.58 -0.93 -3.95
C ILE A 426 4.79 0.48 -4.50
N GLU A 427 4.97 0.65 -5.81
CA GLU A 427 5.10 1.96 -6.47
C GLU A 427 3.85 2.83 -6.27
N ALA A 428 2.68 2.21 -6.29
CA ALA A 428 1.41 2.88 -5.99
C ALA A 428 1.20 3.14 -4.50
N GLY A 429 2.04 2.61 -3.61
CA GLY A 429 1.89 2.70 -2.15
C GLY A 429 0.75 1.87 -1.58
N VAL A 430 0.30 0.82 -2.31
CA VAL A 430 -0.86 0.02 -1.92
C VAL A 430 -0.45 -1.37 -1.44
N ASN A 431 -1.32 -1.99 -0.62
CA ASN A 431 -1.13 -3.34 -0.08
C ASN A 431 0.18 -3.54 0.71
N LEU A 432 0.67 -2.47 1.34
CA LEU A 432 1.85 -2.52 2.21
C LEU A 432 1.45 -2.96 3.64
N PRO A 433 2.21 -3.80 4.33
CA PRO A 433 3.50 -4.42 3.99
C PRO A 433 3.38 -5.77 3.26
N VAL A 434 2.16 -6.25 2.93
CA VAL A 434 1.92 -7.58 2.34
C VAL A 434 2.63 -7.71 0.98
N ALA A 435 2.53 -6.69 0.13
CA ALA A 435 3.19 -6.67 -1.18
C ALA A 435 4.72 -6.84 -1.05
N TRP A 436 5.34 -6.17 -0.06
CA TRP A 436 6.77 -6.36 0.23
C TRP A 436 7.08 -7.76 0.73
N SER A 437 6.21 -8.36 1.57
CA SER A 437 6.38 -9.73 2.06
C SER A 437 6.32 -10.75 0.92
N CYS A 438 5.30 -10.67 0.06
CA CYS A 438 5.19 -11.52 -1.12
C CYS A 438 6.38 -11.32 -2.07
N LEU A 439 6.79 -10.06 -2.32
CA LEU A 439 7.96 -9.74 -3.13
C LEU A 439 9.23 -10.41 -2.59
N ALA A 440 9.46 -10.32 -1.27
CA ALA A 440 10.62 -10.92 -0.62
C ALA A 440 10.65 -12.45 -0.78
N VAL A 441 9.50 -13.10 -0.58
CA VAL A 441 9.37 -14.56 -0.75
C VAL A 441 9.59 -14.96 -2.22
N PHE A 442 8.95 -14.28 -3.18
CA PHE A 442 9.16 -14.59 -4.60
C PHE A 442 10.60 -14.40 -5.05
N GLN A 443 11.28 -13.36 -4.57
CA GLN A 443 12.71 -13.17 -4.85
C GLN A 443 13.57 -14.29 -4.25
N LEU A 444 13.23 -14.78 -3.05
CA LEU A 444 13.89 -15.93 -2.44
C LEU A 444 13.67 -17.21 -3.30
N LEU A 445 12.43 -17.49 -3.71
CA LEU A 445 12.09 -18.62 -4.56
C LEU A 445 12.79 -18.57 -5.93
N LEU A 446 13.03 -17.36 -6.46
CA LEU A 446 13.79 -17.12 -7.70
C LEU A 446 15.31 -17.05 -7.49
N LYS A 447 15.81 -17.40 -6.29
CA LYS A 447 17.25 -17.40 -5.95
C LYS A 447 17.91 -16.03 -6.12
N GLN A 448 17.23 -14.99 -5.69
CA GLN A 448 17.69 -13.61 -5.68
C GLN A 448 17.93 -13.14 -4.23
N PRO A 449 18.99 -13.58 -3.54
CA PRO A 449 19.15 -13.42 -2.10
C PRO A 449 19.23 -11.95 -1.66
N TYR A 450 19.99 -11.10 -2.39
CA TYR A 450 20.14 -9.69 -2.03
C TYR A 450 18.82 -8.89 -2.17
N PRO A 451 18.12 -8.97 -3.31
CA PRO A 451 16.79 -8.37 -3.42
C PRO A 451 15.80 -8.87 -2.35
N ALA A 452 15.79 -10.18 -2.06
CA ALA A 452 14.91 -10.75 -1.05
C ALA A 452 15.16 -10.15 0.35
N LEU A 453 16.43 -9.98 0.74
CA LEU A 453 16.81 -9.35 2.00
C LEU A 453 16.42 -7.87 2.06
N HIS A 454 16.58 -7.13 0.97
CA HIS A 454 16.12 -5.74 0.88
C HIS A 454 14.61 -5.63 1.04
N SER A 455 13.85 -6.50 0.37
CA SER A 455 12.39 -6.51 0.47
C SER A 455 11.93 -6.91 1.88
N LEU A 456 12.55 -7.91 2.50
CA LEU A 456 12.26 -8.29 3.89
C LEU A 456 12.60 -7.15 4.87
N ALA A 457 13.71 -6.45 4.67
CA ALA A 457 14.08 -5.28 5.47
C ALA A 457 13.03 -4.16 5.35
N GLN A 458 12.42 -3.96 4.17
CA GLN A 458 11.29 -3.04 4.01
C GLN A 458 10.05 -3.49 4.81
N VAL A 459 9.74 -4.80 4.80
CA VAL A 459 8.67 -5.33 5.67
C VAL A 459 8.94 -4.97 7.12
N LEU A 460 10.16 -5.22 7.61
CA LEU A 460 10.54 -4.93 9.00
C LEU A 460 10.46 -3.44 9.32
N THR A 461 10.89 -2.57 8.41
CA THR A 461 10.82 -1.10 8.57
C THR A 461 9.38 -0.61 8.69
N LEU A 462 8.48 -1.14 7.85
CA LEU A 462 7.06 -0.80 7.91
C LEU A 462 6.41 -1.34 9.20
N CYS A 463 6.88 -2.50 9.63
CA CYS A 463 6.41 -3.20 10.80
C CYS A 463 7.01 -2.69 12.14
N GLY A 464 8.17 -2.10 12.13
CA GLY A 464 8.93 -1.71 13.34
C GLY A 464 8.55 -0.34 13.95
N LYS A 465 7.63 0.42 13.34
CA LYS A 465 7.22 1.71 13.93
C LYS A 465 6.29 1.47 15.11
N PRO A 466 6.65 1.85 16.35
CA PRO A 466 5.72 1.79 17.47
C PRO A 466 4.59 2.78 17.19
N SER A 467 3.41 2.26 16.84
CA SER A 467 2.19 3.02 17.04
C SER A 467 2.08 3.24 18.55
N GLY A 468 1.74 4.47 18.99
CA GLY A 468 1.77 4.87 20.43
C GLY A 468 0.94 4.03 21.41
N GLU A 469 0.46 2.85 21.02
CA GLU A 469 -0.30 1.88 21.82
C GLU A 469 0.42 0.55 22.06
N ALA A 470 1.72 0.44 21.73
CA ALA A 470 2.52 -0.75 22.08
C ALA A 470 2.56 -1.02 23.60
N ALA A 471 2.09 -0.08 24.42
CA ALA A 471 1.91 -0.24 25.86
C ALA A 471 0.74 -1.18 26.27
N THR A 472 -0.12 -1.59 25.34
CA THR A 472 -1.33 -2.38 25.66
C THR A 472 -1.20 -3.88 25.36
N GLY A 473 -0.04 -4.36 24.89
CA GLY A 473 0.19 -5.79 24.60
C GLY A 473 -0.68 -6.37 23.45
N ARG A 474 -1.28 -5.52 22.61
CA ARG A 474 -2.12 -5.94 21.49
C ARG A 474 -1.28 -6.26 20.26
N PRO A 475 -1.48 -7.41 19.59
CA PRO A 475 -0.86 -7.68 18.30
C PRO A 475 -1.40 -6.68 17.26
N CYS A 476 -0.54 -5.82 16.72
CA CYS A 476 -0.91 -4.96 15.61
C CYS A 476 -0.81 -5.73 14.27
N ALA A 477 -1.34 -5.17 13.17
CA ALA A 477 -1.24 -5.74 11.80
C ALA A 477 0.17 -6.20 11.44
N THR A 478 1.14 -5.52 11.97
CA THR A 478 2.58 -5.71 11.94
C THR A 478 3.00 -7.10 12.38
N GLY A 479 2.54 -7.55 13.54
CA GLY A 479 2.88 -8.87 14.08
C GLY A 479 2.31 -10.01 13.25
N ARG A 480 1.19 -9.77 12.54
CA ARG A 480 0.58 -10.76 11.66
C ARG A 480 1.42 -11.03 10.41
N VAL A 481 1.83 -10.00 9.68
CA VAL A 481 2.64 -10.18 8.46
C VAL A 481 3.95 -10.90 8.80
N LEU A 482 4.61 -10.53 9.88
CA LEU A 482 5.84 -11.20 10.31
C LEU A 482 5.62 -12.64 10.75
N ARG A 483 4.52 -12.96 11.46
CA ARG A 483 4.16 -14.36 11.80
C ARG A 483 3.91 -15.18 10.53
N ARG A 484 3.13 -14.63 9.60
CA ARG A 484 2.86 -15.30 8.31
C ARG A 484 4.14 -15.53 7.51
N THR A 485 5.05 -14.56 7.49
CA THR A 485 6.36 -14.73 6.83
C THR A 485 7.19 -15.82 7.53
N ARG A 486 7.07 -15.99 8.86
CA ARG A 486 7.71 -17.08 9.59
C ARG A 486 7.12 -18.45 9.20
N GLU A 487 5.78 -18.57 9.16
CA GLU A 487 5.11 -19.79 8.69
C GLU A 487 5.56 -20.15 7.26
N THR A 488 5.70 -19.15 6.38
CA THR A 488 6.26 -19.35 5.03
C THR A 488 7.67 -19.93 5.07
N VAL A 489 8.56 -19.40 5.92
CA VAL A 489 9.93 -19.93 6.08
C VAL A 489 9.90 -21.38 6.59
N GLU A 490 9.07 -21.68 7.59
CA GLU A 490 8.87 -23.03 8.12
C GLU A 490 8.36 -24.01 7.05
N HIS A 491 7.42 -23.57 6.20
CA HIS A 491 6.92 -24.38 5.08
C HIS A 491 7.95 -24.59 3.96
N LEU A 492 8.87 -23.66 3.77
CA LEU A 492 9.95 -23.76 2.77
C LEU A 492 11.18 -24.54 3.28
N GLU A 493 11.27 -24.87 4.58
CA GLU A 493 12.36 -25.61 5.19
C GLU A 493 12.74 -26.91 4.43
N PRO A 494 11.78 -27.71 3.90
CA PRO A 494 12.12 -28.94 3.17
C PRO A 494 13.00 -28.74 1.93
N ILE A 495 13.08 -27.52 1.41
CA ILE A 495 13.87 -27.16 0.22
C ILE A 495 14.97 -26.13 0.52
N ARG A 496 15.29 -25.90 1.78
CA ARG A 496 16.29 -24.93 2.27
C ARG A 496 17.58 -24.93 1.48
N GLU A 497 18.18 -26.10 1.27
CA GLU A 497 19.46 -26.25 0.56
C GLU A 497 19.40 -25.83 -0.92
N LYS A 498 18.20 -25.74 -1.50
CA LYS A 498 17.98 -25.35 -2.89
C LYS A 498 17.70 -23.85 -3.05
N LEU A 499 17.45 -23.15 -1.94
CA LEU A 499 17.15 -21.72 -1.91
C LEU A 499 18.37 -20.92 -1.47
N GLU A 500 19.04 -20.31 -2.42
CA GLU A 500 20.18 -19.44 -2.13
C GLU A 500 19.76 -18.27 -1.23
N GLY A 501 20.47 -18.07 -0.11
CA GLY A 501 20.20 -17.02 0.85
C GLY A 501 19.11 -17.32 1.86
N PHE A 502 18.57 -18.55 1.92
CA PHE A 502 17.55 -18.94 2.90
C PHE A 502 17.98 -18.65 4.34
N ASP A 503 19.21 -19.05 4.73
CA ASP A 503 19.74 -18.83 6.08
C ASP A 503 19.82 -17.34 6.44
N CYS A 504 20.17 -16.50 5.47
CA CYS A 504 20.19 -15.04 5.68
C CYS A 504 18.77 -14.49 5.86
N PHE A 505 17.84 -14.96 5.05
CA PHE A 505 16.43 -14.54 5.11
C PHE A 505 15.80 -14.93 6.45
N GLU A 506 15.95 -16.18 6.86
CA GLU A 506 15.50 -16.69 8.15
C GLU A 506 16.11 -15.90 9.32
N ARG A 507 17.42 -15.66 9.30
CA ARG A 507 18.12 -14.93 10.35
C ARG A 507 17.64 -13.49 10.48
N LEU A 508 17.47 -12.80 9.35
CA LEU A 508 16.92 -11.43 9.33
C LEU A 508 15.49 -11.40 9.87
N LEU A 509 14.66 -12.38 9.51
CA LEU A 509 13.30 -12.48 10.04
C LEU A 509 13.27 -12.70 11.55
N MET A 510 14.12 -13.58 12.08
CA MET A 510 14.25 -13.81 13.52
C MET A 510 14.67 -12.53 14.26
N LEU A 511 15.63 -11.80 13.72
CA LEU A 511 16.05 -10.49 14.25
C LEU A 511 14.87 -9.51 14.30
N GLY A 512 14.14 -9.42 13.20
CA GLY A 512 12.95 -8.56 13.13
C GLY A 512 11.87 -8.96 14.13
N LEU A 513 11.56 -10.24 14.30
CA LEU A 513 10.60 -10.76 15.27
C LEU A 513 11.06 -10.44 16.72
N ALA A 514 12.32 -10.69 17.04
CA ALA A 514 12.86 -10.42 18.38
C ALA A 514 12.84 -8.93 18.72
N VAL A 515 13.17 -8.06 17.78
CA VAL A 515 13.29 -6.60 17.99
C VAL A 515 11.93 -5.91 17.93
N SER A 516 11.16 -6.12 16.84
CA SER A 516 9.93 -5.35 16.57
C SER A 516 8.71 -5.90 17.31
N VAL A 517 8.60 -7.23 17.45
CA VAL A 517 7.41 -7.89 18.07
C VAL A 517 7.71 -8.39 19.48
N LYS A 518 8.98 -8.33 19.90
CA LYS A 518 9.45 -8.86 21.20
C LYS A 518 9.16 -10.37 21.35
N ASP A 519 9.28 -11.12 20.25
CA ASP A 519 9.07 -12.57 20.22
C ASP A 519 10.16 -13.30 21.01
N THR A 520 9.76 -13.91 22.13
CA THR A 520 10.69 -14.60 23.05
C THR A 520 11.29 -15.86 22.44
N LYS A 521 10.59 -16.55 21.54
CA LYS A 521 11.11 -17.75 20.86
C LYS A 521 12.18 -17.35 19.86
N ALA A 522 11.94 -16.27 19.09
CA ALA A 522 12.95 -15.75 18.17
C ALA A 522 14.19 -15.27 18.92
N LEU A 523 14.03 -14.59 20.06
CA LEU A 523 15.15 -14.16 20.90
C LEU A 523 15.93 -15.36 21.45
N ALA A 524 15.25 -16.40 21.93
CA ALA A 524 15.91 -17.61 22.41
C ALA A 524 16.71 -18.30 21.31
N ALA A 525 16.16 -18.41 20.11
CA ALA A 525 16.86 -18.96 18.94
C ALA A 525 18.10 -18.13 18.57
N LEU A 526 18.01 -16.78 18.61
CA LEU A 526 19.17 -15.91 18.38
C LEU A 526 20.26 -16.11 19.43
N GLN A 527 19.87 -16.30 20.71
CA GLN A 527 20.82 -16.60 21.79
C GLN A 527 21.55 -17.93 21.58
N GLU A 528 20.89 -18.95 21.01
CA GLU A 528 21.52 -20.20 20.64
C GLU A 528 22.50 -20.06 19.45
N HIS A 529 22.26 -19.06 18.60
CA HIS A 529 23.09 -18.76 17.44
C HIS A 529 24.19 -17.72 17.71
N ALA A 530 24.29 -17.20 18.93
CA ALA A 530 25.35 -16.24 19.29
C ALA A 530 26.74 -16.88 19.10
N SER A 531 27.73 -16.07 18.77
CA SER A 531 29.11 -16.52 18.52
C SER A 531 29.90 -16.87 19.79
N TRP A 532 29.29 -16.73 20.96
CA TRP A 532 29.82 -17.08 22.29
C TRP A 532 28.81 -17.95 23.07
N ALA A 533 29.29 -18.61 24.14
CA ALA A 533 28.44 -19.38 25.02
C ALA A 533 27.41 -18.50 25.74
N LYS A 534 26.21 -19.01 25.96
CA LYS A 534 25.04 -18.28 26.50
C LYS A 534 25.33 -17.51 27.80
N ASP A 535 26.19 -18.06 28.66
CA ASP A 535 26.55 -17.48 29.96
C ASP A 535 27.82 -16.62 29.90
N GLU A 536 28.43 -16.43 28.72
CA GLU A 536 29.68 -15.74 28.50
C GLU A 536 29.55 -14.57 27.52
N SER A 537 28.41 -13.86 27.54
CA SER A 537 28.21 -12.72 26.63
C SER A 537 29.34 -11.70 26.74
N LEU A 538 30.02 -11.50 25.60
CA LEU A 538 31.14 -10.56 25.49
C LEU A 538 30.69 -9.09 25.40
N MET A 539 29.40 -8.85 25.15
CA MET A 539 28.77 -7.52 25.13
C MET A 539 27.74 -7.43 26.26
N LYS A 540 27.48 -6.22 26.73
CA LYS A 540 26.51 -5.92 27.79
C LYS A 540 25.36 -5.04 27.23
N PRO A 541 24.14 -5.09 27.81
CA PRO A 541 23.00 -4.30 27.32
C PRO A 541 23.27 -2.79 27.24
N ASP A 542 24.12 -2.28 28.11
CA ASP A 542 24.46 -0.84 28.15
C ASP A 542 25.65 -0.45 27.28
N ASP A 543 26.30 -1.40 26.65
CA ASP A 543 27.45 -1.11 25.77
C ASP A 543 27.01 -0.24 24.58
N ARG A 544 27.89 0.71 24.25
CA ARG A 544 27.75 1.47 23.00
C ARG A 544 28.33 0.65 21.87
N VAL A 545 27.56 0.43 20.82
CA VAL A 545 27.99 -0.35 19.65
C VAL A 545 28.03 0.53 18.41
N VAL A 546 29.14 0.44 17.69
CA VAL A 546 29.34 1.07 16.38
C VAL A 546 29.69 -0.02 15.38
N ILE A 547 28.89 -0.13 14.32
CA ILE A 547 29.19 -1.00 13.18
C ILE A 547 29.90 -0.17 12.12
N VAL A 548 30.94 -0.74 11.54
CA VAL A 548 31.72 -0.11 10.46
C VAL A 548 31.79 -1.06 9.29
N SER A 549 31.23 -0.65 8.18
CA SER A 549 31.22 -1.44 6.93
C SER A 549 31.77 -0.64 5.75
N GLY A 550 32.10 -1.34 4.67
CA GLY A 550 32.51 -0.68 3.43
C GLY A 550 33.66 -1.32 2.70
N ALA A 551 34.49 -0.48 2.09
CA ALA A 551 35.53 -0.89 1.17
C ALA A 551 36.63 -1.73 1.82
N CYS A 552 36.82 -2.95 1.32
CA CYS A 552 37.95 -3.83 1.66
C CYS A 552 38.81 -4.23 0.44
N GLU A 553 38.44 -3.78 -0.75
CA GLU A 553 39.16 -4.08 -1.99
C GLU A 553 40.43 -3.21 -2.11
N LYS A 554 41.54 -3.80 -2.53
CA LYS A 554 42.84 -3.10 -2.71
C LYS A 554 42.74 -1.85 -3.59
N LYS A 555 41.90 -1.86 -4.63
CA LYS A 555 41.70 -0.70 -5.50
C LYS A 555 41.10 0.52 -4.81
N LEU A 556 40.45 0.33 -3.66
CA LEU A 556 39.83 1.40 -2.86
C LEU A 556 40.72 1.90 -1.72
N GLU A 557 41.91 1.32 -1.53
CA GLU A 557 42.86 1.75 -0.48
C GLU A 557 43.21 3.25 -0.54
N PRO A 558 43.36 3.88 -1.72
CA PRO A 558 43.59 5.32 -1.78
C PRO A 558 42.43 6.15 -1.17
N ALA A 559 41.20 5.73 -1.33
CA ALA A 559 40.04 6.35 -0.70
C ALA A 559 39.99 6.06 0.81
N VAL A 560 40.28 4.82 1.22
CA VAL A 560 40.39 4.43 2.64
C VAL A 560 41.47 5.20 3.38
N ALA A 561 42.57 5.56 2.72
CA ALA A 561 43.62 6.38 3.29
C ALA A 561 43.14 7.78 3.75
N HIS A 562 42.12 8.36 3.10
CA HIS A 562 41.48 9.60 3.52
C HIS A 562 40.48 9.36 4.68
N PHE A 563 39.79 8.21 4.70
CA PHE A 563 38.89 7.86 5.79
C PHE A 563 39.62 7.60 7.12
N ARG A 564 40.76 6.94 7.06
CA ARG A 564 41.55 6.49 8.24
C ARG A 564 41.78 7.57 9.28
N PRO A 565 42.38 8.74 8.97
CA PRO A 565 42.69 9.80 9.98
C PRO A 565 41.39 10.38 10.56
N GLU A 566 40.35 10.61 9.74
CA GLU A 566 39.10 11.21 10.19
C GLU A 566 38.34 10.25 11.12
N PHE A 567 38.32 8.97 10.80
CA PHE A 567 37.69 7.95 11.63
C PHE A 567 38.40 7.77 12.98
N ARG A 568 39.73 7.68 12.97
CA ARG A 568 40.54 7.58 14.22
C ARG A 568 40.35 8.80 15.13
N ARG A 569 40.37 10.02 14.57
CA ARG A 569 40.13 11.27 15.30
C ARG A 569 38.69 11.33 15.86
N ALA A 570 37.68 10.81 15.12
CA ALA A 570 36.32 10.77 15.60
C ALA A 570 36.12 9.87 16.82
N LEU A 571 36.85 8.75 16.91
CA LEU A 571 36.78 7.81 18.03
C LEU A 571 37.76 8.06 19.16
N GLU A 572 38.62 9.05 19.04
CA GLU A 572 39.65 9.38 20.06
C GLU A 572 39.03 9.54 21.46
N GLY A 573 39.47 8.74 22.42
CA GLY A 573 39.03 8.81 23.82
C GLY A 573 37.72 8.14 24.14
N LEU A 574 36.95 7.66 23.14
CA LEU A 574 35.69 6.98 23.36
C LEU A 574 35.85 5.54 23.89
N SER A 575 34.89 5.11 24.69
CA SER A 575 34.74 3.70 25.10
C SER A 575 33.53 3.08 24.40
N LEU A 576 33.76 2.06 23.57
CA LEU A 576 32.70 1.40 22.79
C LEU A 576 33.12 0.03 22.24
N ASN A 577 32.16 -0.73 21.74
CA ASN A 577 32.37 -1.93 20.95
C ASN A 577 32.27 -1.58 19.45
N LEU A 578 33.30 -1.93 18.69
CA LEU A 578 33.42 -1.66 17.27
C LEU A 578 33.23 -2.96 16.50
N VAL A 579 32.18 -3.05 15.70
CA VAL A 579 31.83 -4.26 14.93
C VAL A 579 32.18 -4.05 13.47
N SER A 580 32.88 -5.00 12.85
CA SER A 580 33.24 -4.96 11.42
C SER A 580 33.51 -6.36 10.83
N GLY A 581 34.00 -6.43 9.58
CA GLY A 581 34.29 -7.69 8.90
C GLY A 581 35.55 -8.44 9.37
N GLY A 582 36.30 -7.97 10.38
CA GLY A 582 37.37 -8.71 11.03
C GLY A 582 38.64 -8.95 10.20
N THR A 583 38.79 -8.37 9.01
CA THR A 583 39.94 -8.51 8.13
C THR A 583 40.97 -7.39 8.32
N PRO A 584 42.28 -7.59 8.02
CA PRO A 584 43.32 -6.57 8.18
C PRO A 584 43.31 -5.49 7.08
N ALA A 585 42.41 -5.55 6.10
CA ALA A 585 42.40 -4.67 4.93
C ALA A 585 41.21 -3.67 4.95
N GLY A 586 41.38 -2.57 4.25
CA GLY A 586 40.32 -1.57 4.02
C GLY A 586 39.73 -1.01 5.30
N VAL A 587 38.43 -0.78 5.31
CA VAL A 587 37.71 -0.20 6.46
C VAL A 587 37.79 -1.10 7.71
N CYS A 588 37.79 -2.43 7.53
CA CYS A 588 37.97 -3.38 8.65
C CYS A 588 39.36 -3.24 9.28
N GLY A 589 40.40 -3.10 8.47
CA GLY A 589 41.76 -2.84 8.96
C GLY A 589 41.85 -1.56 9.77
N VAL A 590 41.21 -0.48 9.31
CA VAL A 590 41.13 0.79 10.05
C VAL A 590 40.41 0.61 11.39
N ALA A 591 39.34 -0.21 11.45
CA ALA A 591 38.65 -0.51 12.71
C ALA A 591 39.56 -1.25 13.70
N GLY A 592 40.27 -2.27 13.24
CA GLY A 592 41.25 -3.00 14.05
C GLY A 592 42.39 -2.12 14.56
N GLU A 593 42.98 -1.26 13.70
CA GLU A 593 44.01 -0.30 14.07
C GLU A 593 43.52 0.66 15.15
N THR A 594 42.35 1.25 14.97
CA THR A 594 41.74 2.18 15.91
C THR A 594 41.50 1.53 17.28
N ALA A 595 41.04 0.28 17.30
CA ALA A 595 40.85 -0.45 18.54
C ALA A 595 42.19 -0.70 19.26
N ALA A 596 43.20 -1.19 18.54
CA ALA A 596 44.53 -1.45 19.10
C ALA A 596 45.20 -0.21 19.73
N GLU A 597 45.00 0.96 19.11
CA GLU A 597 45.55 2.23 19.60
C GLU A 597 44.73 2.86 20.74
N SER A 598 43.56 2.33 21.05
CA SER A 598 42.64 2.90 22.06
C SER A 598 43.03 2.64 23.52
N ASN A 599 44.11 1.92 23.78
CA ASN A 599 44.49 1.46 25.12
C ASN A 599 43.37 0.67 25.81
N GLY A 600 42.67 -0.21 25.08
CA GLY A 600 41.59 -1.07 25.59
C GLY A 600 40.26 -0.39 25.81
N LYS A 601 40.10 0.88 25.46
CA LYS A 601 38.80 1.58 25.53
C LYS A 601 37.83 1.11 24.43
N ILE A 602 38.37 0.73 23.27
CA ILE A 602 37.59 0.22 22.15
C ILE A 602 37.89 -1.28 22.00
N ARG A 603 36.84 -2.11 22.00
CA ARG A 603 36.96 -3.54 21.73
C ARG A 603 36.41 -3.82 20.32
N ALA A 604 37.24 -4.39 19.45
CA ALA A 604 36.85 -4.72 18.09
C ALA A 604 36.31 -6.15 18.01
N PHE A 605 35.15 -6.29 17.36
CA PHE A 605 34.46 -7.57 17.07
C PHE A 605 34.40 -7.75 15.55
N GLY A 606 34.90 -8.89 15.06
CA GLY A 606 34.95 -9.18 13.64
C GLY A 606 34.11 -10.40 13.28
N TYR A 607 33.40 -10.32 12.15
CA TYR A 607 32.59 -11.44 11.63
C TYR A 607 32.96 -11.70 10.18
N LEU A 608 33.44 -12.91 9.90
CA LEU A 608 34.04 -13.23 8.62
C LEU A 608 33.94 -14.73 8.29
N PRO A 609 34.03 -15.12 7.00
CA PRO A 609 34.13 -16.51 6.63
C PRO A 609 35.45 -17.14 7.13
N ALA A 610 35.41 -18.44 7.41
CA ALA A 610 36.56 -19.18 7.95
C ALA A 610 37.82 -19.13 7.05
N SER A 611 37.64 -18.98 5.73
CA SER A 611 38.71 -18.85 4.73
C SER A 611 39.32 -17.47 4.63
N ALA A 612 38.66 -16.42 5.15
CA ALA A 612 39.14 -15.04 5.05
C ALA A 612 40.34 -14.78 5.97
N PRO A 613 41.31 -13.95 5.56
CA PRO A 613 42.41 -13.56 6.42
C PRO A 613 41.89 -12.77 7.62
N ALA A 614 41.99 -13.35 8.80
CA ALA A 614 41.54 -12.76 10.05
C ALA A 614 42.62 -11.89 10.70
N ASP A 615 42.25 -10.77 11.28
CA ASP A 615 43.13 -9.89 12.06
C ASP A 615 43.10 -10.26 13.56
N GLU A 616 43.66 -11.43 13.86
CA GLU A 616 43.67 -12.01 15.22
C GLU A 616 44.43 -11.18 16.27
N GLN A 617 45.28 -10.27 15.84
CA GLN A 617 46.09 -9.43 16.77
C GLN A 617 45.34 -8.19 17.26
N ARG A 618 44.45 -7.63 16.44
CA ARG A 618 43.80 -6.34 16.72
C ARG A 618 42.36 -6.50 17.15
N TYR A 619 41.74 -7.64 16.87
CA TYR A 619 40.33 -7.91 17.23
C TYR A 619 40.22 -8.64 18.55
N PHE A 620 39.34 -8.17 19.42
CA PHE A 620 39.03 -8.75 20.70
C PHE A 620 38.28 -10.11 20.54
N HIS A 621 37.39 -10.18 19.53
CA HIS A 621 36.59 -11.36 19.21
C HIS A 621 36.45 -11.52 17.69
N LEU A 622 36.50 -12.77 17.21
CA LEU A 622 36.30 -13.10 15.80
C LEU A 622 35.31 -14.25 15.68
N GLY A 623 34.10 -13.93 15.22
CA GLY A 623 33.04 -14.89 14.84
C GLY A 623 33.30 -15.41 13.43
N LYS A 624 33.74 -16.70 13.29
CA LYS A 624 34.01 -17.29 11.97
C LYS A 624 32.83 -18.13 11.50
N SER A 625 32.23 -17.77 10.34
CA SER A 625 31.20 -18.56 9.68
C SER A 625 31.81 -19.77 8.92
N LYS A 626 30.93 -20.72 8.54
CA LYS A 626 31.35 -21.90 7.74
C LYS A 626 31.40 -21.58 6.24
N THR A 627 31.05 -20.38 5.82
CA THR A 627 31.04 -19.97 4.40
C THR A 627 32.47 -19.84 3.87
N THR A 628 32.61 -19.95 2.55
CA THR A 628 33.91 -19.75 1.87
C THR A 628 34.14 -18.29 1.50
N ASP A 629 33.08 -17.61 1.19
CA ASP A 629 33.09 -16.20 0.79
C ASP A 629 32.28 -15.34 1.77
N TYR A 630 32.56 -14.05 1.83
CA TYR A 630 31.83 -13.12 2.65
C TYR A 630 30.40 -12.96 2.13
N THR A 631 29.43 -13.16 3.01
CA THR A 631 28.00 -13.13 2.70
C THR A 631 27.25 -12.21 3.69
N PRO A 632 26.00 -11.81 3.41
CA PRO A 632 25.19 -11.11 4.40
C PRO A 632 25.04 -11.86 5.73
N LEU A 633 25.21 -13.19 5.77
CA LEU A 633 25.14 -13.99 7.00
C LEU A 633 26.22 -13.58 8.02
N ASP A 634 27.42 -13.20 7.56
CA ASP A 634 28.49 -12.75 8.43
C ASP A 634 28.12 -11.43 9.15
N ALA A 635 27.52 -10.48 8.42
CA ALA A 635 26.98 -9.26 9.00
C ALA A 635 25.80 -9.51 9.94
N LEU A 636 24.90 -10.43 9.56
CA LEU A 636 23.76 -10.84 10.39
C LEU A 636 24.19 -11.53 11.67
N GLN A 637 25.39 -12.19 11.69
CA GLN A 637 25.96 -12.74 12.91
C GLN A 637 26.30 -11.64 13.92
N GLY A 638 26.88 -10.52 13.47
CA GLY A 638 27.12 -9.36 14.34
C GLY A 638 25.83 -8.84 14.95
N TRP A 639 24.76 -8.71 14.16
CA TRP A 639 23.44 -8.33 14.67
C TRP A 639 22.83 -9.37 15.62
N THR A 640 23.05 -10.66 15.35
CA THR A 640 22.64 -11.74 16.24
C THR A 640 23.25 -11.57 17.62
N ASP A 641 24.52 -11.33 17.69
CA ASP A 641 25.28 -11.14 18.93
C ASP A 641 24.83 -9.86 19.67
N ILE A 642 24.62 -8.76 18.95
CA ILE A 642 24.11 -7.49 19.52
C ILE A 642 22.75 -7.68 20.18
N VAL A 643 21.80 -8.33 19.46
CA VAL A 643 20.43 -8.54 19.96
C VAL A 643 20.41 -9.61 21.07
N ALA A 644 21.21 -10.67 20.94
CA ALA A 644 21.34 -11.70 21.97
C ALA A 644 21.91 -11.17 23.30
N ALA A 645 22.79 -10.15 23.23
CA ALA A 645 23.33 -9.44 24.38
C ALA A 645 22.33 -8.45 25.03
N GLY A 646 21.13 -8.30 24.46
CA GLY A 646 20.11 -7.39 24.96
C GLY A 646 20.35 -5.91 24.63
N ILE A 647 21.21 -5.61 23.66
CA ILE A 647 21.48 -4.24 23.22
C ILE A 647 20.33 -3.78 22.31
N ASP A 648 19.77 -2.62 22.62
CA ASP A 648 18.73 -2.02 21.82
C ASP A 648 19.31 -1.51 20.48
N PRO A 649 18.82 -2.00 19.30
CA PRO A 649 19.29 -1.56 18.00
C PRO A 649 19.19 -0.03 17.77
N HIS A 650 18.23 0.66 18.37
CA HIS A 650 18.12 2.13 18.28
C HIS A 650 19.37 2.86 18.82
N ARG A 651 20.12 2.23 19.70
CA ARG A 651 21.37 2.78 20.27
C ARG A 651 22.59 2.47 19.40
N VAL A 652 22.46 1.58 18.41
CA VAL A 652 23.55 1.20 17.50
C VAL A 652 23.73 2.28 16.44
N ARG A 653 24.98 2.58 16.13
CA ARG A 653 25.38 3.45 15.03
C ARG A 653 26.12 2.64 13.97
N HIS A 654 25.74 2.81 12.72
CA HIS A 654 26.39 2.15 11.60
C HIS A 654 27.02 3.19 10.69
N ILE A 655 28.35 3.16 10.55
CA ILE A 655 29.10 4.02 9.62
C ILE A 655 29.50 3.16 8.41
N SER A 656 29.27 3.69 7.22
CA SER A 656 29.70 3.04 6.00
C SER A 656 30.52 3.94 5.09
N PHE A 657 31.59 3.38 4.52
CA PHE A 657 32.50 4.07 3.62
C PHE A 657 32.73 3.25 2.34
N ALA A 658 32.33 3.80 1.18
CA ALA A 658 32.54 3.21 -0.15
C ALA A 658 32.07 1.73 -0.26
N GLY A 659 30.89 1.41 0.28
CA GLY A 659 30.35 0.06 0.37
C GLY A 659 29.88 -0.50 -0.97
N GLY A 660 29.95 -1.84 -1.11
CA GLY A 660 29.42 -2.61 -2.23
C GLY A 660 28.01 -3.17 -1.96
N ALA A 661 27.61 -4.21 -2.71
CA ALA A 661 26.30 -4.84 -2.60
C ALA A 661 26.01 -5.42 -1.20
N ILE A 662 27.00 -6.03 -0.55
CA ILE A 662 26.86 -6.55 0.82
C ILE A 662 26.60 -5.40 1.79
N SER A 663 27.38 -4.33 1.72
CA SER A 663 27.19 -3.16 2.60
C SER A 663 25.83 -2.53 2.42
N GLN A 664 25.26 -2.56 1.22
CA GLN A 664 23.87 -2.10 1.01
C GLN A 664 22.84 -2.96 1.75
N VAL A 665 23.06 -4.27 1.86
CA VAL A 665 22.22 -5.14 2.71
C VAL A 665 22.44 -4.81 4.19
N GLU A 666 23.69 -4.59 4.61
CA GLU A 666 24.01 -4.18 5.99
C GLU A 666 23.27 -2.90 6.39
N TYR A 667 23.19 -1.88 5.50
CA TYR A 667 22.39 -0.67 5.78
C TYR A 667 20.91 -0.99 5.91
N ALA A 668 20.39 -1.79 4.99
CA ALA A 668 18.98 -2.16 5.00
C ALA A 668 18.61 -2.89 6.31
N VAL A 669 19.44 -3.83 6.75
CA VAL A 669 19.28 -4.53 8.04
C VAL A 669 19.33 -3.57 9.21
N ALA A 670 20.35 -2.70 9.25
CA ALA A 670 20.51 -1.72 10.32
C ALA A 670 19.29 -0.79 10.45
N LEU A 671 18.82 -0.23 9.31
CA LEU A 671 17.64 0.63 9.25
C LEU A 671 16.37 -0.10 9.65
N ALA A 672 16.20 -1.33 9.17
CA ALA A 672 15.05 -2.17 9.49
C ALA A 672 14.95 -2.52 10.98
N LEU A 673 16.07 -2.69 11.66
CA LEU A 673 16.13 -2.92 13.11
C LEU A 673 16.07 -1.63 13.93
N GLY A 674 16.03 -0.45 13.28
CA GLY A 674 15.89 0.84 13.93
C GLY A 674 17.19 1.56 14.26
N ALA A 675 18.34 1.03 13.82
CA ALA A 675 19.64 1.71 14.02
C ALA A 675 19.79 2.96 13.13
N TRP A 676 20.71 3.81 13.49
CA TRP A 676 21.09 4.98 12.70
C TRP A 676 22.27 4.65 11.78
N VAL A 677 22.11 4.96 10.50
CA VAL A 677 23.12 4.68 9.46
C VAL A 677 23.68 6.00 8.93
N GLY A 678 24.98 6.15 9.03
CA GLY A 678 25.77 7.23 8.45
C GLY A 678 26.56 6.72 7.25
N VAL A 679 26.11 7.04 6.04
CA VAL A 679 26.87 6.76 4.82
C VAL A 679 27.73 7.96 4.50
N ILE A 680 29.03 7.74 4.36
CA ILE A 680 29.96 8.82 4.04
C ILE A 680 29.77 9.25 2.59
N ASP A 681 29.52 10.54 2.40
CA ASP A 681 29.46 11.19 1.10
C ASP A 681 30.66 12.11 0.93
N SER A 682 31.58 11.69 0.06
CA SER A 682 32.83 12.40 -0.17
C SER A 682 33.29 12.26 -1.62
N PRO A 683 33.90 13.31 -2.21
CA PRO A 683 34.47 13.23 -3.54
C PRO A 683 35.54 12.16 -3.74
N VAL A 684 36.23 11.75 -2.65
CA VAL A 684 37.24 10.67 -2.70
C VAL A 684 36.68 9.29 -2.96
N ILE A 685 35.35 9.11 -2.79
CA ILE A 685 34.65 7.85 -3.08
C ILE A 685 34.35 7.76 -4.58
N PRO A 686 34.78 6.68 -5.27
CA PRO A 686 34.45 6.47 -6.67
C PRO A 686 32.93 6.50 -6.93
N PRO A 687 32.46 7.02 -8.07
CA PRO A 687 31.02 7.14 -8.37
C PRO A 687 30.26 5.82 -8.26
N ASP A 688 30.84 4.71 -8.70
CA ASP A 688 30.27 3.36 -8.64
C ASP A 688 30.15 2.78 -7.21
N ARG A 689 30.69 3.49 -6.21
CA ARG A 689 30.68 3.12 -4.80
C ARG A 689 29.92 4.13 -3.92
N ARG A 690 29.34 5.16 -4.52
CA ARG A 690 28.47 6.09 -3.83
C ARG A 690 27.12 5.45 -3.55
N PHE A 691 26.50 5.89 -2.48
CA PHE A 691 25.18 5.40 -2.11
C PHE A 691 24.12 5.99 -3.05
N GLU A 692 23.42 5.13 -3.83
CA GLU A 692 22.37 5.52 -4.78
C GLU A 692 21.09 4.67 -4.65
N ASN A 693 20.90 3.98 -3.54
CA ASN A 693 19.75 3.11 -3.36
C ASN A 693 18.48 3.95 -3.07
N ALA A 694 17.61 4.06 -4.09
CA ALA A 694 16.38 4.85 -4.02
C ALA A 694 15.41 4.41 -2.90
N LEU A 695 15.39 3.11 -2.55
CA LEU A 695 14.51 2.58 -1.51
C LEU A 695 14.80 3.13 -0.11
N TRP A 696 16.06 3.52 0.15
CA TRP A 696 16.51 3.93 1.47
C TRP A 696 16.85 5.41 1.56
N GLN A 697 16.88 6.15 0.44
CA GLN A 697 17.32 7.55 0.39
C GLN A 697 16.54 8.48 1.32
N GLU A 698 15.25 8.20 1.54
CA GLU A 698 14.36 9.03 2.35
C GLU A 698 14.12 8.45 3.75
N HIS A 699 14.87 7.39 4.14
CA HIS A 699 14.70 6.79 5.46
C HIS A 699 15.19 7.78 6.54
N PRO A 700 14.39 8.08 7.58
CA PRO A 700 14.72 9.11 8.57
C PRO A 700 16.00 8.83 9.37
N HIS A 701 16.39 7.56 9.49
CA HIS A 701 17.61 7.15 10.21
C HIS A 701 18.83 6.99 9.28
N LEU A 702 18.72 7.32 7.98
CA LEU A 702 19.86 7.31 7.08
C LEU A 702 20.38 8.73 6.85
N LEU A 703 21.63 8.99 7.18
CA LEU A 703 22.30 10.26 6.98
C LEU A 703 23.44 10.14 5.98
N ARG A 704 23.56 11.09 5.06
CA ARG A 704 24.73 11.26 4.20
C ARG A 704 25.71 12.19 4.89
N LEU A 705 26.75 11.64 5.53
CA LEU A 705 27.68 12.39 6.33
C LEU A 705 28.87 12.87 5.48
N PRO A 706 29.29 14.12 5.58
CA PRO A 706 30.60 14.55 5.05
C PRO A 706 31.72 13.79 5.75
N LEU A 707 32.85 13.59 5.06
CA LEU A 707 34.04 12.97 5.65
C LEU A 707 34.75 13.99 6.53
N ASP A 708 34.32 14.08 7.78
CA ASP A 708 34.79 15.02 8.79
C ASP A 708 34.75 14.36 10.17
N ALA A 709 35.87 14.39 10.89
CA ALA A 709 36.03 13.70 12.16
C ALA A 709 35.00 14.11 13.22
N MET A 710 34.71 15.43 13.35
CA MET A 710 33.78 15.88 14.37
C MET A 710 32.33 15.67 14.02
N THR A 711 31.97 15.70 12.74
CA THR A 711 30.64 15.25 12.26
C THR A 711 30.45 13.74 12.55
N LEU A 712 31.44 12.90 12.26
CA LEU A 712 31.42 11.49 12.62
C LEU A 712 31.29 11.27 14.13
N ARG A 713 32.13 11.97 14.93
CA ARG A 713 32.08 11.88 16.40
C ARG A 713 30.70 12.25 16.92
N THR A 714 30.13 13.32 16.41
CA THR A 714 28.79 13.77 16.82
C THR A 714 27.72 12.76 16.43
N PHE A 715 27.77 12.19 15.22
CA PHE A 715 26.86 11.12 14.82
C PHE A 715 26.91 9.92 15.77
N LEU A 716 28.09 9.58 16.29
CA LEU A 716 28.26 8.50 17.25
C LEU A 716 27.74 8.84 18.65
N LEU A 717 27.78 10.08 19.06
CA LEU A 717 27.50 10.53 20.44
C LEU A 717 26.09 11.12 20.61
N ALA A 718 25.57 11.79 19.59
CA ALA A 718 24.33 12.55 19.68
C ALA A 718 23.12 11.64 19.95
N LYS A 719 22.30 12.05 20.92
CA LYS A 719 20.92 11.59 21.00
C LYS A 719 20.15 12.36 19.95
N VAL A 720 19.74 11.69 18.88
CA VAL A 720 18.91 12.30 17.81
C VAL A 720 17.42 12.18 18.16
N GLU A 721 17.09 11.48 19.22
CA GLU A 721 15.75 11.30 19.76
C GLU A 721 15.16 12.61 20.27
N GLU A 722 13.84 12.76 20.19
CA GLU A 722 13.17 13.94 20.76
C GLU A 722 13.41 14.02 22.28
N PRO A 723 13.75 15.23 22.81
CA PRO A 723 13.91 15.40 24.24
C PRO A 723 12.63 15.04 25.00
N GLY A 724 12.76 14.22 26.02
CA GLY A 724 11.65 13.89 26.91
C GLY A 724 11.10 15.14 27.65
N GLU A 725 9.94 15.02 28.26
CA GLU A 725 9.28 16.13 28.95
C GLU A 725 10.15 16.72 30.08
N ALA A 726 10.91 15.87 30.77
CA ALA A 726 11.85 16.31 31.81
C ALA A 726 13.01 17.13 31.24
N ASP A 727 13.57 16.68 30.11
CA ASP A 727 14.65 17.40 29.42
C ASP A 727 14.14 18.72 28.85
N ARG A 728 12.96 18.74 28.26
CA ARG A 728 12.32 19.97 27.76
C ARG A 728 12.13 21.00 28.89
N ARG A 729 11.68 20.55 30.08
CA ARG A 729 11.55 21.45 31.25
C ARG A 729 12.91 21.97 31.73
N LYS A 730 13.91 21.08 31.82
CA LYS A 730 15.27 21.45 32.29
C LYS A 730 15.94 22.49 31.40
N TYR A 731 15.82 22.33 30.07
CA TYR A 731 16.57 23.11 29.11
C TYR A 731 15.78 24.21 28.40
N LEU A 732 14.51 24.43 28.73
CA LEU A 732 13.66 25.43 28.07
C LEU A 732 14.26 26.83 28.02
N ALA A 733 14.76 27.33 29.17
CA ALA A 733 15.34 28.67 29.26
C ALA A 733 16.61 28.79 28.41
N ALA A 734 17.48 27.77 28.43
CA ALA A 734 18.70 27.74 27.65
C ALA A 734 18.44 27.59 26.15
N ALA A 735 17.44 26.80 25.76
CA ALA A 735 17.05 26.68 24.36
C ALA A 735 16.43 27.97 23.80
N ARG A 736 15.63 28.68 24.59
CA ARG A 736 15.13 30.03 24.25
C ARG A 736 16.29 31.01 24.08
N GLN A 737 17.24 31.03 25.01
CA GLN A 737 18.39 31.92 24.95
C GLN A 737 19.25 31.63 23.69
N ALA A 738 19.48 30.35 23.38
CA ALA A 738 20.21 29.96 22.16
C ALA A 738 19.50 30.46 20.89
N HIS A 739 18.17 30.40 20.86
CA HIS A 739 17.39 30.95 19.78
C HIS A 739 17.50 32.46 19.66
N GLU A 740 17.37 33.22 20.78
CA GLU A 740 17.46 34.68 20.80
C GLU A 740 18.85 35.15 20.37
N ASP A 741 19.89 34.46 20.76
CA ASP A 741 21.25 34.77 20.34
C ASP A 741 21.45 34.58 18.85
N TYR A 742 20.93 33.48 18.31
CA TYR A 742 20.90 33.24 16.87
C TYR A 742 20.13 34.34 16.13
N ALA A 743 18.92 34.66 16.60
CA ALA A 743 18.05 35.67 15.97
C ALA A 743 18.72 37.05 15.91
N ARG A 744 19.56 37.41 16.91
CA ARG A 744 20.32 38.66 16.91
C ARG A 744 21.45 38.71 15.86
N SER A 745 22.01 37.55 15.50
CA SER A 745 23.07 37.40 14.51
C SER A 745 22.61 37.08 13.10
N ALA A 746 21.35 36.67 12.95
CA ALA A 746 20.79 36.18 11.67
C ALA A 746 20.49 37.33 10.68
N ARG A 747 20.54 36.99 9.39
CA ARG A 747 20.22 37.92 8.30
C ARG A 747 18.71 38.25 8.25
N PRO A 748 18.33 39.50 7.87
CA PRO A 748 16.91 39.83 7.62
C PRO A 748 16.26 38.84 6.65
N LYS A 749 15.04 38.39 6.97
CA LYS A 749 14.23 37.37 6.22
C LYS A 749 14.58 35.90 6.48
N ASP A 750 15.38 35.55 7.49
CA ASP A 750 15.51 34.15 7.90
C ASP A 750 14.19 33.70 8.59
N PRO A 751 13.62 32.57 8.21
CA PRO A 751 12.39 32.03 8.84
C PRO A 751 12.53 31.76 10.34
N SER A 752 13.75 31.62 10.84
CA SER A 752 14.06 31.42 12.26
C SER A 752 14.02 32.72 13.09
N LEU A 753 13.76 33.88 12.47
CA LEU A 753 13.62 35.18 13.20
C LEU A 753 12.27 35.35 13.90
N GLN A 754 11.44 34.33 13.99
CA GLN A 754 10.19 34.39 14.72
C GLN A 754 10.42 34.32 16.23
N GLU A 755 9.49 34.90 17.02
CA GLU A 755 9.47 34.71 18.47
C GLU A 755 9.38 33.22 18.82
N TRP A 756 9.99 32.81 19.94
CA TRP A 756 10.02 31.41 20.34
C TRP A 756 8.68 30.69 20.27
N ASP A 757 7.61 31.32 20.74
CA ASP A 757 6.31 30.68 20.81
C ASP A 757 5.68 30.42 19.42
N LYS A 758 6.06 31.21 18.43
CA LYS A 758 5.67 31.07 17.02
C LYS A 758 6.66 30.24 16.20
N LEU A 759 7.80 29.87 16.79
CA LEU A 759 8.83 29.10 16.12
C LEU A 759 8.33 27.68 15.81
N PRO A 760 8.54 27.16 14.57
CA PRO A 760 8.24 25.78 14.26
C PRO A 760 8.89 24.80 15.23
N GLU A 761 8.17 23.73 15.61
CA GLU A 761 8.65 22.75 16.60
C GLU A 761 10.02 22.18 16.23
N ALA A 762 10.27 21.93 14.95
CA ALA A 762 11.55 21.48 14.44
C ALA A 762 12.71 22.41 14.77
N LEU A 763 12.50 23.74 14.81
CA LEU A 763 13.52 24.71 15.18
C LEU A 763 13.68 24.83 16.70
N LYS A 764 12.60 24.65 17.47
CA LYS A 764 12.68 24.55 18.93
C LYS A 764 13.52 23.35 19.36
N LEU A 765 13.27 22.18 18.75
CA LEU A 765 14.03 20.94 18.99
C LEU A 765 15.54 21.13 18.68
N SER A 766 15.88 21.87 17.64
CA SER A 766 17.28 22.20 17.32
C SER A 766 17.99 22.89 18.49
N ASN A 767 17.34 23.87 19.08
CA ASN A 767 17.91 24.59 20.20
C ASN A 767 18.01 23.74 21.48
N TYR A 768 17.05 22.84 21.73
CA TYR A 768 17.15 21.84 22.81
C TYR A 768 18.36 20.93 22.61
N HIS A 769 18.49 20.34 21.41
CA HIS A 769 19.61 19.45 21.09
C HIS A 769 20.97 20.14 21.23
N GLN A 770 21.04 21.41 20.85
CA GLN A 770 22.27 22.21 21.03
C GLN A 770 22.67 22.28 22.51
N VAL A 771 21.76 22.67 23.38
CA VAL A 771 22.05 22.83 24.80
C VAL A 771 22.37 21.48 25.47
N MET A 772 21.66 20.45 25.15
CA MET A 772 21.89 19.09 25.67
C MET A 772 23.27 18.55 25.23
N PHE A 773 23.65 18.81 24.00
CA PHE A 773 24.96 18.42 23.48
C PHE A 773 26.10 19.12 24.20
N TRP A 774 25.95 20.41 24.51
CA TRP A 774 26.95 21.17 25.28
C TRP A 774 27.19 20.58 26.67
N GLU A 775 26.16 20.12 27.40
CA GLU A 775 26.35 19.48 28.69
C GLU A 775 27.22 18.22 28.61
N ILE A 776 27.02 17.42 27.51
CA ILE A 776 27.83 16.20 27.30
C ILE A 776 29.26 16.55 26.94
N THR A 777 29.46 17.48 26.03
CA THR A 777 30.83 17.84 25.53
C THR A 777 31.66 18.59 26.52
N LEU A 778 31.09 19.47 27.33
CA LEU A 778 31.81 20.20 28.36
C LEU A 778 32.42 19.27 29.41
N ARG A 779 31.77 18.13 29.73
CA ARG A 779 32.32 17.12 30.66
C ARG A 779 33.63 16.52 30.18
N GLU A 780 33.86 16.39 28.90
CA GLU A 780 35.15 15.93 28.34
C GLU A 780 36.30 16.88 28.65
N TYR A 781 35.98 18.11 28.97
CA TYR A 781 36.95 19.17 29.35
C TYR A 781 36.97 19.51 30.86
N GLY A 782 36.37 18.62 31.71
CA GLY A 782 36.34 18.81 33.15
C GLY A 782 35.38 19.93 33.60
N LEU A 783 34.38 20.24 32.77
CA LEU A 783 33.36 21.25 33.06
C LEU A 783 31.99 20.61 33.24
N GLY A 784 31.21 21.06 34.20
CA GLY A 784 29.83 20.66 34.45
C GLY A 784 28.86 21.82 34.27
N VAL A 785 27.56 21.51 34.17
CA VAL A 785 26.47 22.48 34.12
C VAL A 785 25.52 22.21 35.29
N ARG A 786 25.18 23.26 36.06
CA ARG A 786 24.22 23.17 37.15
C ARG A 786 23.29 24.40 37.16
N PRO A 787 22.15 24.35 37.87
CA PRO A 787 21.32 25.53 38.09
C PRO A 787 22.13 26.66 38.75
N ALA A 788 22.01 27.89 38.25
CA ALA A 788 22.63 29.06 38.81
C ALA A 788 21.97 29.44 40.14
N ASP A 789 22.76 29.70 41.18
CA ASP A 789 22.27 30.22 42.45
C ASP A 789 22.00 31.74 42.41
N ALA A 790 21.43 32.29 43.47
CA ALA A 790 21.08 33.70 43.54
C ALA A 790 22.29 34.66 43.37
N THR A 791 23.52 34.23 43.70
CA THR A 791 24.75 35.00 43.61
C THR A 791 25.50 34.74 42.29
N ALA A 792 25.05 33.82 41.44
CA ALA A 792 25.79 33.47 40.22
C ALA A 792 26.00 34.66 39.28
N ARG A 793 25.05 35.62 39.25
CA ARG A 793 25.13 36.85 38.45
C ARG A 793 26.17 37.84 38.95
N GLU A 794 26.55 37.74 40.21
CA GLU A 794 27.53 38.61 40.85
C GLU A 794 28.95 38.03 40.73
N ARG A 795 29.11 36.81 40.37
CA ARG A 795 30.38 36.13 40.12
C ARG A 795 30.94 36.51 38.75
N GLU A 796 32.29 36.62 38.68
CA GLU A 796 32.95 36.77 37.41
C GLU A 796 32.66 35.57 36.50
N LEU A 797 32.23 35.85 35.28
CA LEU A 797 31.94 34.81 34.31
C LEU A 797 33.20 34.00 33.99
N LEU A 798 33.08 32.67 33.92
CA LEU A 798 34.17 31.81 33.53
C LEU A 798 34.63 32.18 32.12
N ASN A 799 35.91 32.51 31.98
CA ASN A 799 36.52 32.76 30.67
C ASN A 799 36.89 31.40 30.04
N MET A 800 36.27 31.07 28.92
CA MET A 800 36.48 29.77 28.27
C MET A 800 37.91 29.59 27.80
N GLU A 801 38.54 30.64 27.21
CA GLU A 801 39.90 30.57 26.70
C GLU A 801 40.94 30.33 27.82
N GLN A 802 40.77 31.03 28.94
CA GLN A 802 41.63 30.84 30.12
C GLN A 802 41.38 29.51 30.81
N THR A 803 40.19 28.94 30.68
CA THR A 803 39.78 27.71 31.39
C THR A 803 40.21 26.46 30.67
N VAL A 804 39.97 26.37 29.36
CA VAL A 804 40.20 25.16 28.54
C VAL A 804 41.30 25.38 27.48
N GLY A 805 41.66 26.61 27.15
CA GLY A 805 42.69 26.99 26.17
C GLY A 805 42.14 27.11 24.74
N ALA A 806 42.83 27.86 23.88
CA ALA A 806 42.42 28.16 22.52
C ALA A 806 42.26 26.90 21.65
N ALA A 807 43.12 25.90 21.83
CA ALA A 807 43.00 24.63 21.10
C ALA A 807 41.71 23.85 21.44
N ALA A 808 41.28 23.93 22.71
CA ALA A 808 40.03 23.29 23.12
C ALA A 808 38.80 24.05 22.59
N ILE A 809 38.86 25.40 22.58
CA ILE A 809 37.79 26.21 21.95
C ILE A 809 37.64 25.82 20.47
N GLN A 810 38.73 25.72 19.73
CA GLN A 810 38.72 25.30 18.32
C GLN A 810 38.06 23.93 18.16
N ARG A 811 38.43 22.97 19.02
CA ARG A 811 37.85 21.60 18.96
C ARG A 811 36.38 21.58 19.36
N LEU A 812 35.96 22.38 20.32
CA LEU A 812 34.56 22.54 20.70
C LEU A 812 33.73 23.19 19.57
N ALA A 813 34.29 24.17 18.86
CA ALA A 813 33.66 24.78 17.71
C ALA A 813 33.53 23.80 16.54
N GLU A 814 34.54 22.97 16.28
CA GLU A 814 34.46 21.89 15.32
C GLU A 814 33.36 20.86 15.69
N LEU A 815 33.23 20.54 16.99
CA LEU A 815 32.17 19.66 17.49
C LEU A 815 30.76 20.25 17.30
N GLU A 816 30.59 21.54 17.54
CA GLU A 816 29.31 22.23 17.32
C GLU A 816 28.94 22.23 15.85
N HIS A 817 29.89 22.49 14.96
CA HIS A 817 29.64 22.34 13.53
C HIS A 817 29.23 20.91 13.16
N GLY A 818 29.92 19.89 13.68
CA GLY A 818 29.57 18.49 13.50
C GLY A 818 28.18 18.19 13.99
N ARG A 819 27.78 18.70 15.18
CA ARG A 819 26.42 18.56 15.70
C ARG A 819 25.39 19.21 14.77
N TRP A 820 25.67 20.41 14.29
CA TRP A 820 24.79 21.13 13.38
C TRP A 820 24.65 20.39 12.06
N ASN A 821 25.70 19.80 11.49
CA ASN A 821 25.68 18.97 10.32
C ASN A 821 24.74 17.76 10.53
N VAL A 822 24.96 16.98 11.59
CA VAL A 822 24.16 15.79 11.89
C VAL A 822 22.69 16.14 12.07
N GLU A 823 22.39 17.21 12.81
CA GLU A 823 21.03 17.66 13.06
C GLU A 823 20.32 18.08 11.76
N ARG A 824 20.99 18.88 10.91
CA ARG A 824 20.43 19.32 9.64
C ARG A 824 20.18 18.15 8.69
N LEU A 825 21.16 17.24 8.58
CA LEU A 825 21.03 16.04 7.76
C LEU A 825 19.89 15.13 8.25
N ALA A 826 19.75 14.96 9.57
CA ALA A 826 18.64 14.19 10.16
C ALA A 826 17.25 14.80 9.86
N ARG A 827 17.18 16.09 9.56
CA ARG A 827 15.95 16.80 9.16
C ARG A 827 15.77 16.90 7.65
N GLY A 828 16.55 16.16 6.88
CA GLY A 828 16.47 16.08 5.42
C GLY A 828 17.11 17.27 4.69
N TRP A 829 17.94 18.09 5.37
CA TRP A 829 18.74 19.08 4.69
C TRP A 829 19.84 18.42 3.86
N ARG A 830 20.21 19.05 2.75
CA ARG A 830 21.25 18.55 1.83
C ARG A 830 22.21 19.67 1.48
N TYR A 831 23.44 19.29 1.14
CA TYR A 831 24.41 20.25 0.58
C TYR A 831 23.92 20.78 -0.78
N ALA A 832 24.09 22.07 -0.99
CA ALA A 832 24.00 22.74 -2.28
C ALA A 832 24.79 24.05 -2.24
N GLU A 833 25.22 24.54 -3.39
CA GLU A 833 25.98 25.78 -3.50
C GLU A 833 25.21 27.00 -3.00
N ASP A 834 23.89 26.99 -3.09
CA ASP A 834 23.00 28.05 -2.60
C ASP A 834 22.13 27.58 -1.45
N LYS A 835 21.86 28.49 -0.50
CA LYS A 835 20.90 28.22 0.58
C LYS A 835 19.48 28.42 0.08
N VAL A 836 18.70 27.34 0.03
CA VAL A 836 17.27 27.34 -0.30
C VAL A 836 16.51 26.66 0.85
N VAL A 837 15.84 27.44 1.68
CA VAL A 837 15.23 26.96 2.93
C VAL A 837 14.04 26.03 2.63
N GLU A 838 13.20 26.38 1.66
CA GLU A 838 12.02 25.61 1.23
C GLU A 838 12.40 24.22 0.72
N GLU A 839 13.57 24.12 0.09
CA GLU A 839 14.12 22.86 -0.43
C GLU A 839 15.09 22.18 0.55
N LYS A 840 15.28 22.73 1.74
CA LYS A 840 16.23 22.25 2.75
C LYS A 840 17.65 22.10 2.21
N LYS A 841 18.15 23.09 1.47
CA LYS A 841 19.49 23.14 0.89
C LYS A 841 20.35 24.16 1.60
N ASN A 842 21.62 23.81 1.94
CA ASN A 842 22.53 24.69 2.64
C ASN A 842 24.00 24.45 2.25
N PRO A 843 24.79 25.50 1.88
CA PRO A 843 26.19 25.37 1.49
C PRO A 843 27.15 25.11 2.64
N CYS A 844 26.73 25.31 3.91
CA CYS A 844 27.55 25.05 5.07
C CYS A 844 27.54 23.58 5.52
N LEU A 845 26.81 22.67 4.84
CA LEU A 845 26.83 21.23 5.14
C LEU A 845 28.09 20.56 4.54
N VAL A 846 29.25 20.95 5.02
CA VAL A 846 30.58 20.57 4.53
C VAL A 846 31.49 20.22 5.71
N PRO A 847 32.65 19.59 5.47
CA PRO A 847 33.71 19.45 6.49
C PRO A 847 34.13 20.78 7.08
N TRP A 848 34.56 20.76 8.35
CA TRP A 848 35.02 21.96 9.06
C TRP A 848 36.04 22.82 8.32
N PRO A 849 37.10 22.27 7.69
CA PRO A 849 38.07 23.06 6.96
C PRO A 849 37.48 23.86 5.79
N GLU A 850 36.43 23.39 5.17
CA GLU A 850 35.79 24.01 4.01
C GLU A 850 34.96 25.25 4.39
N LEU A 851 34.60 25.41 5.67
CA LEU A 851 33.89 26.59 6.18
C LEU A 851 34.71 27.90 6.14
N THR A 852 36.03 27.82 5.96
CA THR A 852 36.89 28.99 5.95
C THR A 852 36.59 29.94 4.79
N ASN A 853 36.03 29.43 3.68
CA ASN A 853 35.77 30.27 2.54
C ASN A 853 34.55 29.74 1.73
N ILE A 854 33.36 29.95 2.24
CA ILE A 854 32.13 29.72 1.48
C ILE A 854 31.69 31.07 0.87
N LYS A 855 31.87 31.22 -0.45
CA LYS A 855 31.50 32.44 -1.19
C LYS A 855 32.14 33.71 -0.56
N GLY A 856 33.41 33.63 -0.14
CA GLY A 856 34.15 34.72 0.44
C GLY A 856 33.87 34.98 1.93
N THR A 857 33.10 34.10 2.58
CA THR A 857 32.76 34.24 4.01
C THR A 857 33.39 33.10 4.81
N ASN A 858 34.07 33.41 5.88
CA ASN A 858 34.52 32.46 6.89
C ASN A 858 33.41 32.23 7.91
N TYR A 859 32.82 31.05 7.87
CA TYR A 859 31.73 30.63 8.76
C TYR A 859 32.22 30.02 10.07
N GLN A 860 33.47 29.55 10.18
CA GLN A 860 34.03 28.99 11.41
C GLN A 860 33.95 29.95 12.59
N LYS A 861 34.10 31.26 12.32
CA LYS A 861 34.06 32.30 13.37
C LYS A 861 32.77 32.28 14.19
N TYR A 862 31.65 31.91 13.58
CA TYR A 862 30.36 31.89 14.29
C TYR A 862 30.28 30.75 15.32
N ASP A 863 30.87 29.60 15.05
CA ASP A 863 30.91 28.48 15.98
C ASP A 863 31.97 28.76 17.09
N ILE A 864 33.11 29.40 16.77
CA ILE A 864 34.09 29.80 17.74
C ILE A 864 33.50 30.81 18.73
N GLU A 865 32.88 31.88 18.24
CA GLU A 865 32.21 32.91 19.07
C GLU A 865 31.05 32.28 19.90
N ALA A 866 30.35 31.27 19.36
CA ALA A 866 29.32 30.56 20.09
C ALA A 866 29.90 29.85 21.34
N VAL A 867 31.06 29.19 21.20
CA VAL A 867 31.77 28.51 22.29
C VAL A 867 32.29 29.48 23.34
N GLU A 868 32.92 30.54 22.90
CA GLU A 868 33.47 31.58 23.81
C GLU A 868 32.37 32.21 24.69
N ASN A 869 31.20 32.42 24.14
CA ASN A 869 30.05 33.01 24.82
C ASN A 869 29.17 31.98 25.59
N LEU A 870 29.54 30.70 25.66
CA LEU A 870 28.76 29.70 26.39
C LEU A 870 28.47 30.05 27.85
N PRO A 871 29.44 30.52 28.69
CA PRO A 871 29.15 30.84 30.08
C PRO A 871 28.07 31.91 30.21
N LYS A 872 28.12 32.94 29.36
CA LYS A 872 27.14 34.02 29.33
C LYS A 872 25.74 33.51 28.92
N LYS A 873 25.66 32.63 27.92
CA LYS A 873 24.43 32.05 27.45
C LYS A 873 23.78 31.15 28.50
N PHE A 874 24.56 30.29 29.13
CA PHE A 874 24.10 29.46 30.22
C PHE A 874 23.61 30.27 31.43
N LEU A 875 24.35 31.31 31.84
CA LEU A 875 23.94 32.17 32.97
C LEU A 875 22.62 32.90 32.66
N ALA A 876 22.43 33.42 31.45
CA ALA A 876 21.19 34.07 31.03
C ALA A 876 20.02 33.10 31.11
N ALA A 877 20.25 31.80 30.89
CA ALA A 877 19.28 30.74 31.00
C ALA A 877 19.09 30.17 32.43
N GLY A 878 19.70 30.77 33.44
CA GLY A 878 19.61 30.31 34.84
C GLY A 878 20.47 29.07 35.13
N LEU A 879 21.47 28.81 34.28
CA LEU A 879 22.46 27.74 34.47
C LEU A 879 23.85 28.31 34.59
N GLU A 880 24.77 27.67 35.32
CA GLU A 880 26.15 28.03 35.32
C GLU A 880 27.08 26.88 34.92
N ILE A 881 28.17 27.22 34.23
CA ILE A 881 29.25 26.31 33.93
C ILE A 881 30.25 26.36 35.07
N TYR A 882 30.67 25.20 35.61
CA TYR A 882 31.62 25.11 36.71
C TYR A 882 32.69 24.03 36.42
N ARG A 883 33.84 24.08 37.09
CA ARG A 883 34.85 23.01 37.02
C ARG A 883 34.40 21.80 37.82
N LEU A 884 34.51 20.61 37.25
CA LEU A 884 34.17 19.34 37.90
C LEU A 884 35.19 18.92 38.93
#